data_2a6956b381fa6791eb37ce29c1904908
#
_entry.id   2a6956b381fa6791eb37ce29c1904908
#
_cell.length_a   1.000
_cell.length_b   1.000
_cell.length_c   1.000
_cell.angle_alpha   90.00
_cell.angle_beta   90.00
_cell.angle_gamma   90.00
#
_symmetry.space_group_name_H-M   'P 1'
#
loop_
_entity.id
_entity.type
_entity.pdbx_description
1 polymer ?
#
loop_
_entity_poly.entity_id
_entity_poly.type
_entity_poly.pdbx_seq_one_letter_code
_entity_poly.pdbx_strand_id
1 'polypeptide(L)'
;MKNILERLGVSHRHFAVIGITLAVLVVAFLIFNNLTVSYARRWDVEWGYYSILLTFILLIVGLLVNIPVIAQGWKDFRPSGKSVCAFAGIVLVFSVFMFGNISNTHRVLSDETSWESMGLQMYFQHSGGICNEGVWNNGVLDCKTEVNNFKGKALGFVYSLVFNFAKPNRDTALLVNFPFYLFSLLLFFFALSKWFKNEWAALAATAFLGGMPIYLLQARSASTEVLYIFLLAALMAWYAFVPVSKVNWKHFLLTVPLLGFFAQTRQETVFAFIPFALYYYKYFFEKPHRLPLFVTAVIAVSWPSVNTMAAYRGYDFQGGEHAAHSLENFWFNLKTNIEVMLNLDKDPSFGGIMQNPFYTTFTVILLAATAWLLFRLIYSRRYWRGALLGILFCLQIFVILLNVSGTFTIDINQRYVLVALPLFALIMALGLYDALVFSTKMRPDAAGKIILAVATALSVGLMIYHGDSYRHNMLYYKNKLLGEEDYLDKALESYPKNSIFIYARPWQMLASGHSSFSERSFMSWDNETFAKWQQVSGGNIYMVRGQDGYGELNRKSRVVGFKTTDQVDEILKDYKSERVLIEPKLFGYPLAIYKITAKKGVSTYLQNFFVSDMENNAMIVNKRFPETITYAYSLNGELQEELMLSLPSDTLMLDSTKIKAGMNRVTLECVMPDADTLRLVKDFFVESPDVLLLSELKMESFEQAWGQPQKNATVEHRKITIDKEVFRYGIGSHAPSFMKFTLPRSFDKFHATIGLDDESVGGDGASFMVLGDNRELFRSKRMYSTEKQTITVDVKGVRVLELRLDEGDKHDKDYDHGDWANAWLEASR
;
A
#
# COMPACT_ATOMS: atom_id res chain seq x y z
N MET A 1 -32.02 -1.91 41.59
CA MET A 1 -31.56 -1.43 40.31
C MET A 1 -32.23 -0.12 39.90
N LYS A 2 -33.58 0.02 39.88
CA LYS A 2 -34.31 1.26 39.52
C LYS A 2 -33.86 2.48 40.37
N ASN A 3 -33.81 2.34 41.72
CA ASN A 3 -33.38 3.39 42.63
C ASN A 3 -31.90 3.80 42.52
N ILE A 4 -31.00 2.92 42.02
CA ILE A 4 -29.60 3.23 41.74
C ILE A 4 -29.49 4.03 40.43
N LEU A 5 -30.28 3.66 39.42
CA LEU A 5 -30.29 4.33 38.12
C LEU A 5 -30.89 5.75 38.22
N GLU A 6 -31.93 5.91 39.01
CA GLU A 6 -32.52 7.23 39.32
C GLU A 6 -31.54 8.14 40.07
N ARG A 7 -30.76 7.58 41.02
CA ARG A 7 -29.66 8.31 41.74
C ARG A 7 -28.53 8.72 40.81
N LEU A 8 -28.31 7.95 39.72
CA LEU A 8 -27.32 8.24 38.70
C LEU A 8 -27.86 9.17 37.59
N GLY A 9 -29.14 9.61 37.65
CA GLY A 9 -29.76 10.47 36.67
C GLY A 9 -30.04 9.77 35.33
N VAL A 10 -30.03 8.43 35.30
CA VAL A 10 -30.25 7.60 34.07
C VAL A 10 -31.76 7.47 33.89
N SER A 11 -32.30 8.04 32.80
CA SER A 11 -33.68 7.95 32.40
C SER A 11 -33.94 6.87 31.33
N HIS A 12 -35.19 6.50 31.06
CA HIS A 12 -35.56 5.62 29.96
C HIS A 12 -35.03 6.10 28.60
N ARG A 13 -34.88 7.43 28.42
CA ARG A 13 -34.28 8.01 27.20
C ARG A 13 -32.84 7.57 27.01
N HIS A 14 -32.05 7.46 28.06
CA HIS A 14 -30.67 7.00 27.98
C HIS A 14 -30.60 5.53 27.52
N PHE A 15 -31.49 4.67 28.03
CA PHE A 15 -31.55 3.27 27.59
C PHE A 15 -31.93 3.13 26.13
N ALA A 16 -32.95 3.89 25.66
CA ALA A 16 -33.34 3.89 24.26
C ALA A 16 -32.21 4.33 23.36
N VAL A 17 -31.49 5.41 23.74
CA VAL A 17 -30.37 5.91 22.95
C VAL A 17 -29.19 4.94 22.94
N ILE A 18 -28.88 4.30 24.06
CA ILE A 18 -27.86 3.24 24.11
C ILE A 18 -28.26 2.07 23.20
N GLY A 19 -29.53 1.66 23.23
CA GLY A 19 -30.04 0.63 22.33
C GLY A 19 -29.89 0.99 20.85
N ILE A 20 -30.24 2.22 20.47
CA ILE A 20 -30.05 2.70 19.09
C ILE A 20 -28.56 2.74 18.72
N THR A 21 -27.70 3.23 19.62
CA THR A 21 -26.25 3.27 19.38
C THR A 21 -25.66 1.88 19.18
N LEU A 22 -26.08 0.92 20.02
CA LEU A 22 -25.69 -0.48 19.89
C LEU A 22 -26.19 -1.09 18.56
N ALA A 23 -27.43 -0.78 18.17
CA ALA A 23 -27.97 -1.23 16.90
C ALA A 23 -27.14 -0.70 15.72
N VAL A 24 -26.75 0.58 15.74
CA VAL A 24 -25.86 1.17 14.71
C VAL A 24 -24.52 0.45 14.65
N LEU A 25 -23.91 0.16 15.80
CA LEU A 25 -22.63 -0.58 15.87
C LEU A 25 -22.78 -2.01 15.36
N VAL A 26 -23.87 -2.70 15.72
CA VAL A 26 -24.16 -4.06 15.24
C VAL A 26 -24.36 -4.07 13.73
N VAL A 27 -25.12 -3.13 13.18
CA VAL A 27 -25.31 -3.01 11.73
C VAL A 27 -23.97 -2.76 11.02
N ALA A 28 -23.16 -1.84 11.53
CA ALA A 28 -21.82 -1.56 10.98
C ALA A 28 -20.92 -2.79 11.03
N PHE A 29 -20.94 -3.53 12.13
CA PHE A 29 -20.19 -4.79 12.28
C PHE A 29 -20.70 -5.87 11.31
N LEU A 30 -21.99 -6.03 11.13
CA LEU A 30 -22.56 -7.00 10.19
C LEU A 30 -22.18 -6.63 8.75
N ILE A 31 -22.25 -5.34 8.38
CA ILE A 31 -21.81 -4.89 7.05
C ILE A 31 -20.32 -5.23 6.89
N PHE A 32 -19.47 -4.85 7.84
CA PHE A 32 -18.03 -5.14 7.80
C PHE A 32 -17.76 -6.63 7.65
N ASN A 33 -18.46 -7.48 8.41
CA ASN A 33 -18.22 -8.92 8.40
C ASN A 33 -18.66 -9.61 7.09
N ASN A 34 -19.64 -9.01 6.38
CA ASN A 34 -20.12 -9.50 5.09
C ASN A 34 -19.43 -8.84 3.87
N LEU A 35 -18.49 -7.90 4.07
CA LEU A 35 -17.69 -7.37 2.98
C LEU A 35 -16.78 -8.47 2.43
N THR A 36 -16.87 -8.73 1.13
CA THR A 36 -15.90 -9.59 0.45
C THR A 36 -14.59 -8.84 0.25
N VAL A 37 -13.48 -9.58 0.24
CA VAL A 37 -12.15 -8.99 0.05
C VAL A 37 -12.04 -8.28 -1.31
N SER A 38 -12.57 -8.89 -2.36
CA SER A 38 -12.59 -8.30 -3.71
C SER A 38 -13.37 -7.00 -3.77
N TYR A 39 -14.57 -6.94 -3.17
CA TYR A 39 -15.34 -5.70 -3.09
C TYR A 39 -14.58 -4.61 -2.31
N ALA A 40 -13.99 -4.98 -1.16
CA ALA A 40 -13.25 -4.02 -0.36
C ALA A 40 -12.02 -3.46 -1.10
N ARG A 41 -11.29 -4.30 -1.83
CA ARG A 41 -10.15 -3.90 -2.67
C ARG A 41 -10.57 -2.97 -3.81
N ARG A 42 -11.62 -3.33 -4.53
CA ARG A 42 -12.17 -2.51 -5.60
C ARG A 42 -12.62 -1.15 -5.10
N TRP A 43 -13.36 -1.12 -3.99
CA TRP A 43 -13.82 0.11 -3.36
C TRP A 43 -12.65 1.00 -2.94
N ASP A 44 -11.58 0.41 -2.40
CA ASP A 44 -10.38 1.11 -1.95
C ASP A 44 -9.65 1.81 -3.12
N VAL A 45 -9.62 1.19 -4.28
CA VAL A 45 -9.06 1.76 -5.51
C VAL A 45 -9.98 2.85 -6.08
N GLU A 46 -11.24 2.53 -6.34
CA GLU A 46 -12.17 3.42 -7.04
C GLU A 46 -12.63 4.62 -6.18
N TRP A 47 -12.85 4.42 -4.88
CA TRP A 47 -13.42 5.41 -3.97
C TRP A 47 -12.45 5.93 -2.91
N GLY A 48 -11.28 5.34 -2.78
CA GLY A 48 -10.29 5.70 -1.77
C GLY A 48 -9.91 7.19 -1.82
N TYR A 49 -9.64 7.71 -3.01
CA TYR A 49 -9.35 9.13 -3.22
C TYR A 49 -10.53 10.03 -2.82
N TYR A 50 -11.73 9.75 -3.30
CA TYR A 50 -12.90 10.61 -3.05
C TYR A 50 -13.33 10.59 -1.58
N SER A 51 -13.15 9.48 -0.90
CA SER A 51 -13.48 9.35 0.52
C SER A 51 -12.56 10.18 1.42
N ILE A 52 -11.25 10.18 1.14
CA ILE A 52 -10.29 11.01 1.88
C ILE A 52 -10.45 12.49 1.52
N LEU A 53 -10.73 12.82 0.27
CA LEU A 53 -11.05 14.17 -0.18
C LEU A 53 -12.27 14.72 0.56
N LEU A 54 -13.35 13.94 0.66
CA LEU A 54 -14.53 14.34 1.42
C LEU A 54 -14.20 14.59 2.89
N THR A 55 -13.43 13.68 3.51
CA THR A 55 -13.00 13.84 4.90
C THR A 55 -12.17 15.11 5.08
N PHE A 56 -11.30 15.44 4.13
CA PHE A 56 -10.50 16.67 4.13
C PHE A 56 -11.35 17.92 3.96
N ILE A 57 -12.34 17.90 3.05
CA ILE A 57 -13.29 19.02 2.89
C ILE A 57 -14.04 19.25 4.20
N LEU A 58 -14.56 18.19 4.83
CA LEU A 58 -15.24 18.28 6.12
C LEU A 58 -14.30 18.81 7.23
N LEU A 59 -13.02 18.46 7.19
CA LEU A 59 -12.00 18.97 8.11
C LEU A 59 -11.83 20.50 7.91
N ILE A 60 -11.73 20.97 6.67
CA ILE A 60 -11.64 22.41 6.38
C ILE A 60 -12.90 23.14 6.85
N VAL A 61 -14.10 22.63 6.56
CA VAL A 61 -15.37 23.21 7.05
C VAL A 61 -15.37 23.24 8.59
N GLY A 62 -14.95 22.15 9.23
CA GLY A 62 -14.85 22.08 10.68
C GLY A 62 -13.87 23.12 11.26
N LEU A 63 -12.73 23.33 10.63
CA LEU A 63 -11.77 24.37 10.99
C LEU A 63 -12.39 25.77 10.86
N LEU A 64 -13.01 26.09 9.71
CA LEU A 64 -13.63 27.39 9.44
C LEU A 64 -14.72 27.72 10.48
N VAL A 65 -15.61 26.77 10.78
CA VAL A 65 -16.68 26.94 11.78
C VAL A 65 -16.12 27.18 13.18
N ASN A 66 -14.94 26.64 13.50
CA ASN A 66 -14.33 26.69 14.81
C ASN A 66 -13.19 27.73 14.92
N ILE A 67 -12.92 28.55 13.89
CA ILE A 67 -11.94 29.66 13.95
C ILE A 67 -12.11 30.51 15.22
N PRO A 68 -13.33 30.92 15.65
CA PRO A 68 -13.46 31.73 16.88
C PRO A 68 -12.98 31.01 18.13
N VAL A 69 -13.21 29.70 18.24
CA VAL A 69 -12.76 28.88 19.37
C VAL A 69 -11.24 28.74 19.36
N ILE A 70 -10.67 28.47 18.20
CA ILE A 70 -9.21 28.35 18.00
C ILE A 70 -8.54 29.68 18.31
N ALA A 71 -9.05 30.79 17.76
CA ALA A 71 -8.53 32.13 18.00
C ALA A 71 -8.60 32.54 19.49
N GLN A 72 -9.70 32.21 20.16
CA GLN A 72 -9.83 32.44 21.62
C GLN A 72 -8.83 31.57 22.39
N GLY A 73 -8.67 30.29 22.04
CA GLY A 73 -7.70 29.39 22.63
C GLY A 73 -6.26 29.90 22.51
N TRP A 74 -5.89 30.47 21.36
CA TRP A 74 -4.59 31.13 21.16
C TRP A 74 -4.46 32.44 21.96
N LYS A 75 -5.50 33.26 22.02
CA LYS A 75 -5.50 34.48 22.87
C LYS A 75 -5.33 34.16 24.37
N ASP A 76 -5.92 33.06 24.80
CA ASP A 76 -5.78 32.55 26.17
C ASP A 76 -4.43 31.85 26.43
N PHE A 77 -3.72 31.51 25.37
CA PHE A 77 -2.35 30.97 25.44
C PHE A 77 -1.38 32.13 25.34
N ARG A 78 -0.85 32.52 26.48
CA ARG A 78 0.16 33.59 26.58
C ARG A 78 1.40 33.02 27.25
N PRO A 79 2.24 32.26 26.51
CA PRO A 79 3.49 31.76 27.02
C PRO A 79 4.41 32.94 27.38
N SER A 80 5.26 32.75 28.40
CA SER A 80 6.27 33.73 28.73
C SER A 80 7.26 33.92 27.54
N GLY A 81 7.73 35.14 27.33
CA GLY A 81 8.76 35.39 26.30
C GLY A 81 9.99 34.46 26.43
N LYS A 82 10.34 34.12 27.71
CA LYS A 82 11.45 33.18 27.99
C LYS A 82 11.13 31.77 27.50
N SER A 83 9.91 31.27 27.67
CA SER A 83 9.53 29.93 27.19
C SER A 83 9.42 29.88 25.65
N VAL A 84 8.97 30.96 25.01
CA VAL A 84 8.96 31.08 23.55
C VAL A 84 10.39 31.07 22.99
N CYS A 85 11.31 31.84 23.59
CA CYS A 85 12.72 31.81 23.19
C CYS A 85 13.34 30.43 23.40
N ALA A 86 13.03 29.76 24.52
CA ALA A 86 13.50 28.40 24.76
C ALA A 86 12.94 27.39 23.75
N PHE A 87 11.64 27.47 23.42
CA PHE A 87 11.03 26.67 22.36
C PHE A 87 11.73 26.89 21.00
N ALA A 88 11.89 28.15 20.61
CA ALA A 88 12.57 28.49 19.36
C ALA A 88 14.01 27.97 19.33
N GLY A 89 14.73 28.08 20.46
CA GLY A 89 16.09 27.54 20.62
C GLY A 89 16.16 26.03 20.44
N ILE A 90 15.23 25.28 21.08
CA ILE A 90 15.13 23.82 20.95
C ILE A 90 14.84 23.42 19.50
N VAL A 91 13.86 24.05 18.86
CA VAL A 91 13.49 23.78 17.48
C VAL A 91 14.65 24.10 16.53
N LEU A 92 15.35 25.23 16.78
CA LEU A 92 16.52 25.62 15.97
C LEU A 92 17.64 24.57 16.09
N VAL A 93 17.99 24.14 17.31
CA VAL A 93 19.03 23.13 17.53
C VAL A 93 18.69 21.83 16.81
N PHE A 94 17.45 21.36 16.95
CA PHE A 94 17.01 20.12 16.28
C PHE A 94 17.01 20.29 14.74
N SER A 95 16.56 21.42 14.23
CA SER A 95 16.55 21.69 12.78
C SER A 95 17.96 21.79 12.22
N VAL A 96 18.86 22.54 12.87
CA VAL A 96 20.27 22.64 12.44
C VAL A 96 20.93 21.25 12.43
N PHE A 97 20.73 20.47 13.48
CA PHE A 97 21.25 19.11 13.54
C PHE A 97 20.67 18.25 12.41
N MET A 98 19.36 18.29 12.21
CA MET A 98 18.65 17.52 11.19
C MET A 98 19.16 17.84 9.78
N PHE A 99 19.24 19.12 9.41
CA PHE A 99 19.70 19.52 8.10
C PHE A 99 21.20 19.30 7.88
N GLY A 100 21.99 19.37 8.95
CA GLY A 100 23.44 19.16 8.87
C GLY A 100 23.89 17.72 8.85
N ASN A 101 23.07 16.78 9.39
CA ASN A 101 23.51 15.40 9.59
C ASN A 101 22.58 14.34 8.98
N ILE A 102 21.34 14.68 8.63
CA ILE A 102 20.37 13.70 8.14
C ILE A 102 20.08 13.99 6.66
N SER A 103 20.40 13.02 5.80
CA SER A 103 20.07 13.12 4.37
C SER A 103 18.57 13.03 4.15
N ASN A 104 18.12 13.64 3.06
CA ASN A 104 16.74 13.58 2.60
C ASN A 104 16.59 12.35 1.70
N THR A 105 16.24 11.22 2.29
CA THR A 105 16.13 9.93 1.59
C THR A 105 15.13 9.01 2.29
N HIS A 106 14.71 7.94 1.63
CA HIS A 106 13.89 6.91 2.24
C HIS A 106 14.60 6.24 3.43
N ARG A 107 13.79 5.72 4.36
CA ARG A 107 14.24 4.90 5.50
C ARG A 107 13.64 3.50 5.42
N VAL A 108 12.45 3.37 4.87
CA VAL A 108 11.72 2.12 4.68
C VAL A 108 11.23 2.07 3.25
N LEU A 109 12.12 1.67 2.37
CA LEU A 109 11.96 1.78 0.93
C LEU A 109 10.58 1.33 0.42
N SER A 110 10.16 0.10 0.72
CA SER A 110 8.91 -0.45 0.20
C SER A 110 7.66 0.26 0.72
N ASP A 111 7.69 0.76 1.95
CA ASP A 111 6.54 1.45 2.54
C ASP A 111 6.44 2.88 2.03
N GLU A 112 7.54 3.60 2.01
CA GLU A 112 7.60 5.01 1.65
C GLU A 112 7.30 5.21 0.17
N THR A 113 7.93 4.43 -0.70
CA THR A 113 7.67 4.48 -2.14
C THR A 113 6.24 4.08 -2.52
N SER A 114 5.59 3.24 -1.70
CA SER A 114 4.17 2.92 -1.89
C SER A 114 3.26 4.13 -1.62
N TRP A 115 3.54 4.94 -0.60
CA TRP A 115 2.79 6.18 -0.37
C TRP A 115 3.06 7.24 -1.43
N GLU A 116 4.29 7.32 -1.94
CA GLU A 116 4.64 8.21 -3.04
C GLU A 116 3.91 7.81 -4.32
N SER A 117 3.93 6.53 -4.67
CA SER A 117 3.18 5.98 -5.81
C SER A 117 1.67 6.21 -5.67
N MET A 118 1.11 6.04 -4.45
CA MET A 118 -0.27 6.40 -4.17
C MET A 118 -0.53 7.90 -4.38
N GLY A 119 0.39 8.75 -3.94
CA GLY A 119 0.30 10.19 -4.14
C GLY A 119 0.29 10.58 -5.62
N LEU A 120 1.13 9.95 -6.43
CA LEU A 120 1.14 10.13 -7.88
C LEU A 120 -0.18 9.65 -8.51
N GLN A 121 -0.68 8.48 -8.08
CA GLN A 121 -1.93 7.92 -8.60
C GLN A 121 -3.14 8.80 -8.23
N MET A 122 -3.19 9.30 -6.99
CA MET A 122 -4.20 10.26 -6.56
C MET A 122 -4.11 11.59 -7.32
N TYR A 123 -2.91 12.05 -7.65
CA TYR A 123 -2.69 13.30 -8.37
C TYR A 123 -3.10 13.18 -9.84
N PHE A 124 -2.66 12.13 -10.55
CA PHE A 124 -2.90 12.00 -11.99
C PHE A 124 -4.24 11.33 -12.35
N GLN A 125 -4.71 10.36 -11.53
CA GLN A 125 -5.84 9.52 -11.88
C GLN A 125 -6.99 9.54 -10.87
N HIS A 126 -6.84 10.25 -9.74
CA HIS A 126 -7.84 10.30 -8.65
C HIS A 126 -8.22 8.90 -8.12
N SER A 127 -7.29 7.97 -8.13
CA SER A 127 -7.45 6.62 -7.61
C SER A 127 -6.78 6.43 -6.26
N GLY A 128 -7.32 5.54 -5.42
CA GLY A 128 -6.77 5.20 -4.10
C GLY A 128 -5.74 4.07 -4.12
N GLY A 129 -5.44 3.48 -5.29
CA GLY A 129 -4.43 2.45 -5.48
C GLY A 129 -3.01 2.98 -5.58
N ILE A 130 -2.07 2.09 -5.89
CA ILE A 130 -0.70 2.45 -6.26
C ILE A 130 -0.44 2.06 -7.71
N CYS A 131 0.31 2.86 -8.43
CA CYS A 131 0.81 2.49 -9.73
C CYS A 131 2.01 1.56 -9.56
N ASN A 132 1.82 0.31 -9.94
CA ASN A 132 2.89 -0.67 -9.89
C ASN A 132 3.82 -0.56 -11.09
N GLU A 133 3.26 -0.34 -12.29
CA GLU A 133 3.99 -0.22 -13.54
C GLU A 133 3.43 0.91 -14.39
N GLY A 134 4.28 1.61 -15.11
CA GLY A 134 3.81 2.74 -15.91
C GLY A 134 4.88 3.43 -16.71
N VAL A 135 4.43 4.40 -17.50
CA VAL A 135 5.29 5.18 -18.40
C VAL A 135 5.10 6.67 -18.14
N TRP A 136 6.19 7.37 -17.94
CA TRP A 136 6.21 8.81 -17.90
C TRP A 136 6.23 9.40 -19.31
N ASN A 137 5.23 10.19 -19.64
CA ASN A 137 5.13 10.88 -20.92
C ASN A 137 4.93 12.38 -20.67
N ASN A 138 5.91 13.21 -21.05
CA ASN A 138 5.87 14.68 -20.90
C ASN A 138 5.47 15.15 -19.49
N GLY A 139 5.95 14.46 -18.44
CA GLY A 139 5.68 14.81 -17.05
C GLY A 139 4.35 14.30 -16.50
N VAL A 140 3.62 13.49 -17.26
CA VAL A 140 2.40 12.80 -16.84
C VAL A 140 2.69 11.30 -16.72
N LEU A 141 2.30 10.71 -15.59
CA LEU A 141 2.40 9.27 -15.37
C LEU A 141 1.17 8.57 -15.98
N ASP A 142 1.41 7.74 -16.98
CA ASP A 142 0.43 6.80 -17.53
C ASP A 142 0.62 5.45 -16.85
N CYS A 143 -0.23 5.17 -15.86
CA CYS A 143 -0.18 3.92 -15.10
C CYS A 143 -0.76 2.76 -15.93
N LYS A 144 0.00 1.69 -16.05
CA LYS A 144 -0.39 0.50 -16.80
C LYS A 144 -0.94 -0.61 -15.92
N THR A 145 -0.42 -0.72 -14.71
CA THR A 145 -0.88 -1.69 -13.72
C THR A 145 -1.10 -1.00 -12.39
N GLU A 146 -2.34 -0.98 -11.93
CA GLU A 146 -2.73 -0.44 -10.64
C GLU A 146 -3.04 -1.59 -9.69
N VAL A 147 -2.48 -1.52 -8.48
CA VAL A 147 -2.74 -2.50 -7.43
C VAL A 147 -3.31 -1.84 -6.18
N ASN A 148 -4.09 -2.61 -5.41
CA ASN A 148 -4.59 -2.14 -4.12
C ASN A 148 -3.43 -1.93 -3.15
N ASN A 149 -3.48 -0.83 -2.42
CA ASN A 149 -2.56 -0.58 -1.32
C ASN A 149 -3.29 -0.69 0.01
N PHE A 150 -2.87 -1.66 0.82
CA PHE A 150 -3.42 -1.92 2.16
C PHE A 150 -3.05 -0.87 3.21
N LYS A 151 -2.58 0.29 2.80
CA LYS A 151 -2.13 1.37 3.68
C LYS A 151 -3.16 2.48 3.79
N GLY A 152 -3.09 3.23 4.88
CA GLY A 152 -3.92 4.42 5.06
C GLY A 152 -3.67 5.47 3.96
N LYS A 153 -4.71 6.17 3.56
CA LYS A 153 -4.69 7.09 2.39
C LYS A 153 -4.20 8.51 2.71
N ALA A 154 -4.06 8.87 4.00
CA ALA A 154 -3.81 10.26 4.40
C ALA A 154 -2.52 10.83 3.84
N LEU A 155 -1.40 10.09 3.88
CA LEU A 155 -0.11 10.62 3.41
C LEU A 155 -0.08 10.73 1.88
N GLY A 156 -0.54 9.71 1.15
CA GLY A 156 -0.66 9.77 -0.31
C GLY A 156 -1.55 10.94 -0.76
N PHE A 157 -2.66 11.18 -0.05
CA PHE A 157 -3.52 12.33 -0.32
C PHE A 157 -2.81 13.67 -0.07
N VAL A 158 -2.02 13.79 1.01
CA VAL A 158 -1.21 14.98 1.27
C VAL A 158 -0.20 15.21 0.14
N TYR A 159 0.46 14.16 -0.34
CA TYR A 159 1.35 14.26 -1.50
C TYR A 159 0.60 14.77 -2.74
N SER A 160 -0.57 14.22 -3.05
CA SER A 160 -1.35 14.67 -4.19
C SER A 160 -1.74 16.15 -4.10
N LEU A 161 -1.99 16.69 -2.89
CA LEU A 161 -2.23 18.11 -2.68
C LEU A 161 -0.97 18.94 -2.93
N VAL A 162 0.18 18.50 -2.41
CA VAL A 162 1.47 19.20 -2.56
C VAL A 162 1.92 19.21 -4.02
N PHE A 163 1.68 18.16 -4.77
CA PHE A 163 2.01 18.05 -6.21
C PHE A 163 1.26 19.05 -7.09
N ASN A 164 0.19 19.70 -6.61
CA ASN A 164 -0.42 20.85 -7.29
C ASN A 164 0.45 22.12 -7.23
N PHE A 165 1.41 22.20 -6.31
CA PHE A 165 2.25 23.36 -6.08
C PHE A 165 3.75 23.10 -6.33
N ALA A 166 4.14 21.84 -6.43
CA ALA A 166 5.51 21.41 -6.62
C ALA A 166 5.59 20.23 -7.59
N LYS A 167 6.78 19.93 -8.12
CA LYS A 167 6.97 18.81 -9.05
C LYS A 167 6.51 17.48 -8.42
N PRO A 168 5.68 16.67 -9.11
CA PRO A 168 5.24 15.37 -8.61
C PRO A 168 6.39 14.34 -8.74
N ASN A 169 7.23 14.28 -7.73
CA ASN A 169 8.35 13.35 -7.66
C ASN A 169 8.76 13.07 -6.22
N ARG A 170 9.69 12.12 -6.05
CA ARG A 170 10.29 11.70 -4.79
C ARG A 170 10.84 12.86 -3.97
N ASP A 171 11.62 13.78 -4.57
CA ASP A 171 12.27 14.87 -3.85
C ASP A 171 11.26 15.76 -3.13
N THR A 172 10.14 16.04 -3.81
CA THR A 172 9.03 16.80 -3.21
C THR A 172 8.39 16.02 -2.06
N ALA A 173 8.14 14.72 -2.22
CA ALA A 173 7.52 13.88 -1.19
C ALA A 173 8.38 13.83 0.08
N LEU A 174 9.68 13.67 -0.05
CA LEU A 174 10.62 13.62 1.08
C LEU A 174 10.68 14.91 1.90
N LEU A 175 10.26 16.05 1.36
CA LEU A 175 10.26 17.34 2.07
C LEU A 175 8.97 17.56 2.88
N VAL A 176 7.90 16.82 2.61
CA VAL A 176 6.56 17.06 3.18
C VAL A 176 6.53 16.84 4.70
N ASN A 177 7.30 15.91 5.22
CA ASN A 177 7.28 15.56 6.64
C ASN A 177 7.93 16.61 7.55
N PHE A 178 8.85 17.41 7.06
CA PHE A 178 9.53 18.40 7.89
C PHE A 178 8.58 19.48 8.47
N PRO A 179 7.68 20.11 7.70
CA PRO A 179 6.66 20.99 8.25
C PRO A 179 5.77 20.30 9.30
N PHE A 180 5.35 19.06 9.08
CA PHE A 180 4.54 18.32 10.06
C PHE A 180 5.30 18.07 11.37
N TYR A 181 6.60 17.77 11.28
CA TYR A 181 7.45 17.68 12.47
C TYR A 181 7.44 18.99 13.26
N LEU A 182 7.68 20.13 12.62
CA LEU A 182 7.69 21.45 13.30
C LEU A 182 6.34 21.79 13.93
N PHE A 183 5.25 21.62 13.17
CA PHE A 183 3.91 21.91 13.67
C PHE A 183 3.49 20.95 14.79
N SER A 184 3.93 19.69 14.75
CA SER A 184 3.67 18.74 15.83
C SER A 184 4.27 19.20 17.15
N LEU A 185 5.51 19.67 17.14
CA LEU A 185 6.19 20.20 18.32
C LEU A 185 5.48 21.44 18.89
N LEU A 186 5.05 22.35 18.00
CA LEU A 186 4.32 23.55 18.41
C LEU A 186 2.97 23.20 19.06
N LEU A 187 2.18 22.34 18.42
CA LEU A 187 0.86 21.94 18.92
C LEU A 187 0.97 21.11 20.20
N PHE A 188 1.99 20.26 20.30
CA PHE A 188 2.27 19.47 21.49
C PHE A 188 2.66 20.35 22.67
N PHE A 189 3.59 21.28 22.47
CA PHE A 189 3.96 22.29 23.47
C PHE A 189 2.75 23.09 23.94
N PHE A 190 1.93 23.57 23.01
CA PHE A 190 0.70 24.30 23.32
C PHE A 190 -0.26 23.46 24.17
N ALA A 191 -0.58 22.25 23.75
CA ALA A 191 -1.53 21.37 24.46
C ALA A 191 -1.06 21.07 25.89
N LEU A 192 0.22 20.71 26.05
CA LEU A 192 0.79 20.35 27.34
C LEU A 192 0.93 21.55 28.27
N SER A 193 1.25 22.75 27.74
CA SER A 193 1.28 23.99 28.57
C SER A 193 -0.06 24.26 29.22
N LYS A 194 -1.17 24.03 28.50
CA LYS A 194 -2.54 24.14 29.04
C LYS A 194 -2.85 23.06 30.07
N TRP A 195 -2.40 21.84 29.86
CA TRP A 195 -2.72 20.72 30.73
C TRP A 195 -1.88 20.72 32.00
N PHE A 196 -0.58 21.00 31.91
CA PHE A 196 0.35 21.02 33.05
C PHE A 196 0.23 22.31 33.85
N LYS A 197 -0.26 23.38 33.21
CA LYS A 197 -0.19 24.75 33.76
C LYS A 197 1.26 25.15 34.15
N ASN A 198 2.23 24.57 33.41
CA ASN A 198 3.64 24.86 33.55
C ASN A 198 4.32 24.73 32.19
N GLU A 199 4.80 25.85 31.68
CA GLU A 199 5.39 25.94 30.34
C GLU A 199 6.72 25.19 30.25
N TRP A 200 7.51 25.18 31.33
CA TRP A 200 8.81 24.53 31.36
C TRP A 200 8.69 22.99 31.31
N ALA A 201 7.72 22.44 32.03
CA ALA A 201 7.44 21.01 31.98
C ALA A 201 6.89 20.61 30.60
N ALA A 202 6.09 21.47 29.95
CA ALA A 202 5.61 21.24 28.58
C ALA A 202 6.76 21.29 27.59
N LEU A 203 7.70 22.23 27.73
CA LEU A 203 8.92 22.29 26.92
C LEU A 203 9.79 21.04 27.09
N ALA A 204 9.90 20.52 28.29
CA ALA A 204 10.63 19.28 28.54
C ALA A 204 10.04 18.10 27.80
N ALA A 205 8.71 17.94 27.82
CA ALA A 205 8.03 16.92 27.01
C ALA A 205 8.27 17.12 25.49
N THR A 206 8.24 18.37 25.03
CA THR A 206 8.49 18.70 23.64
C THR A 206 9.94 18.39 23.24
N ALA A 207 10.91 18.63 24.11
CA ALA A 207 12.30 18.27 23.88
C ALA A 207 12.51 16.75 23.85
N PHE A 208 11.86 15.99 24.74
CA PHE A 208 11.86 14.52 24.70
C PHE A 208 11.27 13.99 23.39
N LEU A 209 10.16 14.55 22.92
CA LEU A 209 9.55 14.15 21.65
C LEU A 209 10.45 14.49 20.46
N GLY A 210 10.81 15.77 20.33
CA GLY A 210 11.48 16.29 19.12
C GLY A 210 12.93 15.84 18.97
N GLY A 211 13.64 15.61 20.10
CA GLY A 211 15.05 15.20 20.06
C GLY A 211 15.27 13.69 19.90
N MET A 212 14.20 12.91 19.77
CA MET A 212 14.35 11.47 19.53
C MET A 212 14.93 11.17 18.16
N PRO A 213 16.06 10.42 18.08
CA PRO A 213 16.73 10.12 16.83
C PRO A 213 15.80 9.55 15.76
N ILE A 214 14.95 8.59 16.12
CA ILE A 214 14.04 7.95 15.21
C ILE A 214 12.99 8.93 14.65
N TYR A 215 12.58 9.94 15.42
CA TYR A 215 11.64 10.96 14.96
C TYR A 215 12.32 11.96 14.03
N LEU A 216 13.55 12.36 14.34
CA LEU A 216 14.37 13.23 13.49
C LEU A 216 14.63 12.59 12.11
N LEU A 217 14.92 11.28 12.08
CA LEU A 217 15.10 10.54 10.84
C LEU A 217 13.83 10.54 9.98
N GLN A 218 12.71 10.20 10.59
CA GLN A 218 11.44 10.12 9.86
C GLN A 218 10.94 11.49 9.39
N ALA A 219 11.37 12.58 10.03
CA ALA A 219 11.07 13.93 9.57
C ALA A 219 11.76 14.31 8.24
N ARG A 220 12.79 13.55 7.84
CA ARG A 220 13.52 13.68 6.57
C ARG A 220 13.30 12.48 5.66
N SER A 221 12.11 11.88 5.69
CA SER A 221 11.72 10.74 4.88
C SER A 221 10.25 10.82 4.48
N ALA A 222 9.76 9.88 3.67
CA ALA A 222 8.38 9.81 3.22
C ALA A 222 7.48 8.96 4.15
N SER A 223 7.70 9.04 5.45
CA SER A 223 7.08 8.18 6.46
C SER A 223 5.75 8.73 6.98
N THR A 224 4.76 7.87 7.16
CA THR A 224 3.43 8.25 7.69
C THR A 224 3.43 8.55 9.19
N GLU A 225 4.42 8.08 9.93
CA GLU A 225 4.51 8.24 11.38
C GLU A 225 4.61 9.72 11.80
N VAL A 226 5.21 10.56 10.96
CA VAL A 226 5.32 12.00 11.24
C VAL A 226 3.97 12.69 11.11
N LEU A 227 3.22 12.36 10.06
CA LEU A 227 1.84 12.84 9.89
C LEU A 227 0.93 12.35 11.04
N TYR A 228 1.13 11.09 11.50
CA TYR A 228 0.44 10.55 12.66
C TYR A 228 0.68 11.40 13.91
N ILE A 229 1.93 11.72 14.24
CA ILE A 229 2.27 12.53 15.42
C ILE A 229 1.70 13.95 15.29
N PHE A 230 1.76 14.54 14.11
CA PHE A 230 1.18 15.85 13.84
C PHE A 230 -0.34 15.88 14.09
N LEU A 231 -1.08 14.92 13.55
CA LEU A 231 -2.53 14.85 13.72
C LEU A 231 -2.93 14.54 15.18
N LEU A 232 -2.15 13.70 15.86
CA LEU A 232 -2.33 13.46 17.29
C LEU A 232 -2.10 14.75 18.11
N ALA A 233 -1.02 15.48 17.83
CA ALA A 233 -0.76 16.76 18.48
C ALA A 233 -1.86 17.80 18.18
N ALA A 234 -2.42 17.79 16.96
CA ALA A 234 -3.54 18.62 16.58
C ALA A 234 -4.83 18.27 17.37
N LEU A 235 -5.10 16.98 17.54
CA LEU A 235 -6.18 16.50 18.40
C LEU A 235 -5.98 16.93 19.85
N MET A 236 -4.79 16.75 20.41
CA MET A 236 -4.44 17.17 21.76
C MET A 236 -4.63 18.69 21.94
N ALA A 237 -4.16 19.49 21.00
CA ALA A 237 -4.33 20.94 21.00
C ALA A 237 -5.82 21.33 20.91
N TRP A 238 -6.58 20.67 20.06
CA TRP A 238 -8.03 20.88 19.93
C TRP A 238 -8.75 20.64 21.26
N TYR A 239 -8.42 19.56 21.97
CA TYR A 239 -8.96 19.30 23.31
C TYR A 239 -8.51 20.32 24.36
N ALA A 240 -7.32 20.88 24.24
CA ALA A 240 -6.84 21.95 25.10
C ALA A 240 -7.59 23.27 24.85
N PHE A 241 -8.06 23.53 23.62
CA PHE A 241 -8.88 24.72 23.28
C PHE A 241 -10.31 24.61 23.82
N VAL A 242 -10.89 23.41 23.81
CA VAL A 242 -12.31 23.19 24.13
C VAL A 242 -12.47 22.52 25.48
N PRO A 243 -12.67 23.27 26.58
CA PRO A 243 -12.97 22.67 27.89
C PRO A 243 -14.27 21.84 27.82
N VAL A 244 -14.29 20.68 28.46
CA VAL A 244 -15.44 19.74 28.48
C VAL A 244 -16.77 20.43 28.87
N SER A 245 -16.72 21.45 29.73
CA SER A 245 -17.87 22.21 30.18
C SER A 245 -18.48 23.14 29.10
N LYS A 246 -17.74 23.42 28.02
CA LYS A 246 -18.16 24.32 26.91
C LYS A 246 -18.43 23.59 25.61
N VAL A 247 -18.44 22.27 25.61
CA VAL A 247 -18.64 21.46 24.41
C VAL A 247 -20.04 21.68 23.83
N ASN A 248 -20.11 21.89 22.53
CA ASN A 248 -21.34 21.94 21.75
C ASN A 248 -21.20 21.16 20.43
N TRP A 249 -22.29 21.03 19.67
CA TRP A 249 -22.31 20.24 18.45
C TRP A 249 -21.35 20.75 17.36
N LYS A 250 -21.06 22.06 17.31
CA LYS A 250 -20.11 22.63 16.34
C LYS A 250 -18.71 22.11 16.50
N HIS A 251 -18.31 21.74 17.72
CA HIS A 251 -17.00 21.17 17.97
C HIS A 251 -16.84 19.79 17.31
N PHE A 252 -17.94 19.03 17.15
CA PHE A 252 -17.90 17.73 16.48
C PHE A 252 -17.71 17.86 14.97
N LEU A 253 -18.05 19.00 14.34
CA LEU A 253 -17.74 19.26 12.93
C LEU A 253 -16.24 19.30 12.66
N LEU A 254 -15.41 19.59 13.65
CA LEU A 254 -13.96 19.49 13.53
C LEU A 254 -13.44 18.17 14.10
N THR A 255 -13.93 17.72 15.24
CA THR A 255 -13.44 16.51 15.90
C THR A 255 -13.60 15.26 15.05
N VAL A 256 -14.78 15.08 14.43
CA VAL A 256 -15.09 13.87 13.66
C VAL A 256 -14.20 13.73 12.42
N PRO A 257 -14.12 14.74 11.51
CA PRO A 257 -13.25 14.61 10.34
C PRO A 257 -11.75 14.59 10.70
N LEU A 258 -11.33 15.27 11.78
CA LEU A 258 -9.95 15.20 12.25
C LEU A 258 -9.59 13.78 12.72
N LEU A 259 -10.48 13.12 13.45
CA LEU A 259 -10.34 11.71 13.82
C LEU A 259 -10.38 10.79 12.58
N GLY A 260 -11.27 11.06 11.62
CA GLY A 260 -11.34 10.30 10.37
C GLY A 260 -10.05 10.40 9.54
N PHE A 261 -9.49 11.61 9.42
CA PHE A 261 -8.22 11.82 8.73
C PHE A 261 -7.05 11.16 9.49
N PHE A 262 -7.07 11.22 10.82
CA PHE A 262 -6.12 10.54 11.68
C PHE A 262 -6.21 9.00 11.51
N ALA A 263 -7.42 8.44 11.42
CA ALA A 263 -7.62 7.01 11.17
C ALA A 263 -7.07 6.54 9.81
N GLN A 264 -6.89 7.47 8.85
CA GLN A 264 -6.29 7.19 7.56
C GLN A 264 -4.75 7.26 7.54
N THR A 265 -4.10 7.54 8.66
CA THR A 265 -2.64 7.45 8.75
C THR A 265 -2.19 6.01 8.97
N ARG A 266 -2.84 5.30 9.88
CA ARG A 266 -2.53 3.92 10.26
C ARG A 266 -3.81 3.20 10.68
N GLN A 267 -3.94 1.92 10.37
CA GLN A 267 -5.17 1.16 10.61
C GLN A 267 -5.55 1.11 12.09
N GLU A 268 -4.58 0.91 12.98
CA GLU A 268 -4.80 0.84 14.41
C GLU A 268 -5.28 2.15 15.05
N THR A 269 -5.18 3.28 14.35
CA THR A 269 -5.64 4.58 14.87
C THR A 269 -7.16 4.70 14.96
N VAL A 270 -7.90 3.80 14.34
CA VAL A 270 -9.36 3.73 14.46
C VAL A 270 -9.80 3.56 15.92
N PHE A 271 -8.98 2.90 16.75
CA PHE A 271 -9.25 2.76 18.18
C PHE A 271 -9.19 4.08 18.96
N ALA A 272 -8.65 5.15 18.38
CA ALA A 272 -8.64 6.48 18.97
C ALA A 272 -10.04 7.03 19.27
N PHE A 273 -11.06 6.58 18.54
CA PHE A 273 -12.44 7.03 18.76
C PHE A 273 -12.97 6.69 20.16
N ILE A 274 -12.51 5.61 20.79
CA ILE A 274 -12.99 5.16 22.11
C ILE A 274 -12.65 6.17 23.22
N PRO A 275 -11.37 6.51 23.49
CA PRO A 275 -11.04 7.45 24.54
C PRO A 275 -11.57 8.87 24.25
N PHE A 276 -11.72 9.22 22.98
CA PHE A 276 -12.32 10.51 22.63
C PHE A 276 -13.82 10.56 22.88
N ALA A 277 -14.55 9.49 22.61
CA ALA A 277 -15.96 9.37 22.99
C ALA A 277 -16.10 9.44 24.53
N LEU A 278 -15.23 8.77 25.27
CA LEU A 278 -15.18 8.83 26.73
C LEU A 278 -14.84 10.22 27.26
N TYR A 279 -14.00 10.99 26.59
CA TYR A 279 -13.71 12.38 26.98
C TYR A 279 -14.96 13.26 26.93
N TYR A 280 -15.86 13.01 25.98
CA TYR A 280 -17.12 13.76 25.84
C TYR A 280 -18.32 13.10 26.53
N TYR A 281 -18.13 12.09 27.40
CA TYR A 281 -19.20 11.34 28.04
C TYR A 281 -20.23 12.24 28.71
N LYS A 282 -19.79 13.32 29.39
CA LYS A 282 -20.68 14.25 30.08
C LYS A 282 -21.62 14.97 29.11
N TYR A 283 -21.13 15.40 27.97
CA TYR A 283 -21.96 16.02 26.93
C TYR A 283 -23.03 15.06 26.39
N PHE A 284 -22.65 13.80 26.15
CA PHE A 284 -23.58 12.80 25.67
C PHE A 284 -24.55 12.36 26.76
N PHE A 285 -24.16 12.39 28.01
CA PHE A 285 -25.04 12.13 29.13
C PHE A 285 -26.10 13.22 29.28
N GLU A 286 -25.75 14.49 29.13
CA GLU A 286 -26.68 15.61 29.18
C GLU A 286 -27.58 15.69 27.92
N LYS A 287 -27.08 15.28 26.77
CA LYS A 287 -27.74 15.30 25.46
C LYS A 287 -27.68 13.94 24.77
N PRO A 288 -28.35 12.91 25.31
CA PRO A 288 -28.16 11.53 24.88
C PRO A 288 -28.51 11.30 23.42
N HIS A 289 -29.51 11.98 22.84
CA HIS A 289 -29.91 11.89 21.44
C HIS A 289 -28.79 12.26 20.45
N ARG A 290 -27.71 12.89 20.88
CA ARG A 290 -26.54 13.22 20.04
C ARG A 290 -25.57 12.07 19.88
N LEU A 291 -25.56 11.08 20.80
CA LEU A 291 -24.64 9.97 20.75
C LEU A 291 -24.76 9.09 19.49
N PRO A 292 -25.96 8.66 19.08
CA PRO A 292 -26.09 7.88 17.83
C PRO A 292 -25.61 8.66 16.60
N LEU A 293 -25.93 9.94 16.51
CA LEU A 293 -25.45 10.79 15.40
C LEU A 293 -23.94 10.90 15.38
N PHE A 294 -23.33 11.08 16.54
CA PHE A 294 -21.86 11.10 16.63
C PHE A 294 -21.26 9.76 16.18
N VAL A 295 -21.77 8.64 16.69
CA VAL A 295 -21.28 7.31 16.34
C VAL A 295 -21.45 7.03 14.84
N THR A 296 -22.60 7.37 14.25
CA THR A 296 -22.83 7.23 12.81
C THR A 296 -21.84 8.07 12.00
N ALA A 297 -21.61 9.32 12.40
CA ALA A 297 -20.66 10.20 11.72
C ALA A 297 -19.23 9.67 11.81
N VAL A 298 -18.84 9.12 12.97
CA VAL A 298 -17.54 8.47 13.19
C VAL A 298 -17.39 7.26 12.27
N ILE A 299 -18.38 6.38 12.20
CA ILE A 299 -18.36 5.22 11.31
C ILE A 299 -18.19 5.68 9.86
N ALA A 300 -18.96 6.68 9.44
CA ALA A 300 -18.92 7.17 8.06
C ALA A 300 -17.53 7.70 7.67
N VAL A 301 -16.89 8.53 8.52
CA VAL A 301 -15.56 9.08 8.21
C VAL A 301 -14.41 8.09 8.41
N SER A 302 -14.61 7.05 9.23
CA SER A 302 -13.62 5.98 9.42
C SER A 302 -13.82 4.81 8.46
N TRP A 303 -14.91 4.81 7.66
CA TRP A 303 -15.21 3.74 6.72
C TRP A 303 -14.05 3.39 5.78
N PRO A 304 -13.30 4.36 5.22
CA PRO A 304 -12.14 4.04 4.41
C PRO A 304 -11.11 3.15 5.14
N SER A 305 -10.81 3.46 6.41
CA SER A 305 -9.88 2.64 7.21
C SER A 305 -10.46 1.25 7.51
N VAL A 306 -11.76 1.18 7.80
CA VAL A 306 -12.48 -0.09 8.02
C VAL A 306 -12.47 -0.94 6.75
N ASN A 307 -12.68 -0.30 5.59
CA ASN A 307 -12.65 -0.97 4.29
C ASN A 307 -11.24 -1.49 3.96
N THR A 308 -10.19 -0.69 4.22
CA THR A 308 -8.80 -1.13 4.06
C THR A 308 -8.51 -2.37 4.94
N MET A 309 -9.01 -2.41 6.19
CA MET A 309 -8.90 -3.60 7.05
C MET A 309 -9.65 -4.81 6.46
N ALA A 310 -10.81 -4.62 5.82
CA ALA A 310 -11.54 -5.69 5.17
C ALA A 310 -10.81 -6.21 3.92
N ALA A 311 -10.20 -5.32 3.14
CA ALA A 311 -9.38 -5.66 1.98
C ALA A 311 -8.13 -6.47 2.34
N TYR A 312 -7.70 -6.35 3.60
CA TYR A 312 -6.53 -7.05 4.15
C TYR A 312 -6.83 -8.45 4.66
N ARG A 313 -8.12 -8.83 4.79
CA ARG A 313 -8.48 -10.18 5.23
C ARG A 313 -7.98 -11.21 4.21
N GLY A 314 -7.35 -12.25 4.71
CA GLY A 314 -6.81 -13.33 3.88
C GLY A 314 -5.55 -12.96 3.11
N TYR A 315 -4.96 -11.78 3.35
CA TYR A 315 -3.61 -11.49 2.89
C TYR A 315 -2.63 -12.20 3.83
N ASP A 316 -2.10 -13.32 3.37
CA ASP A 316 -1.02 -14.00 4.07
C ASP A 316 0.27 -13.24 3.77
N PHE A 317 0.70 -12.41 4.71
CA PHE A 317 1.82 -11.49 4.53
C PHE A 317 3.13 -12.21 4.22
N GLN A 318 3.21 -13.53 4.40
CA GLN A 318 4.52 -14.17 4.50
C GLN A 318 4.58 -15.64 4.09
N GLY A 319 3.51 -16.27 3.64
CA GLY A 319 3.54 -17.72 3.31
C GLY A 319 4.11 -18.56 4.47
N GLY A 320 4.02 -18.07 5.70
CA GLY A 320 4.71 -18.64 6.86
C GLY A 320 3.79 -19.43 7.77
N GLU A 321 4.40 -20.31 8.56
CA GLU A 321 3.72 -21.15 9.56
C GLU A 321 3.00 -20.35 10.67
N HIS A 322 3.12 -19.02 10.72
CA HIS A 322 2.60 -18.15 11.77
C HIS A 322 1.48 -17.24 11.27
N ALA A 323 0.37 -17.24 12.01
CA ALA A 323 -0.72 -16.30 11.75
C ALA A 323 -0.24 -14.84 11.78
N ALA A 324 -0.71 -14.01 10.85
CA ALA A 324 -0.35 -12.59 10.76
C ALA A 324 -0.60 -11.83 12.08
N HIS A 325 -1.64 -12.23 12.84
CA HIS A 325 -1.97 -11.68 14.16
C HIS A 325 -2.29 -12.81 15.15
N SER A 326 -1.55 -12.89 16.25
CA SER A 326 -1.76 -13.90 17.29
C SER A 326 -1.33 -13.42 18.69
N LEU A 327 -1.86 -14.06 19.74
CA LEU A 327 -1.39 -13.84 21.11
C LEU A 327 0.04 -14.38 21.31
N GLU A 328 0.47 -15.35 20.53
CA GLU A 328 1.85 -15.82 20.52
C GLU A 328 2.80 -14.72 20.06
N ASN A 329 2.45 -14.04 18.94
CA ASN A 329 3.19 -12.88 18.48
C ASN A 329 3.23 -11.76 19.53
N PHE A 330 2.11 -11.52 20.22
CA PHE A 330 2.06 -10.53 21.28
C PHE A 330 3.09 -10.78 22.38
N TRP A 331 3.17 -11.99 22.93
CA TRP A 331 4.10 -12.31 24.00
C TRP A 331 5.55 -12.30 23.53
N PHE A 332 5.80 -12.82 22.33
CA PHE A 332 7.11 -12.78 21.71
C PHE A 332 7.58 -11.33 21.50
N ASN A 333 6.76 -10.50 20.84
CA ASN A 333 7.10 -9.12 20.54
C ASN A 333 7.25 -8.29 21.83
N LEU A 334 6.36 -8.46 22.80
CA LEU A 334 6.46 -7.74 24.08
C LEU A 334 7.79 -8.03 24.77
N LYS A 335 8.18 -9.30 24.90
CA LYS A 335 9.45 -9.71 25.50
C LYS A 335 10.62 -9.11 24.75
N THR A 336 10.68 -9.35 23.44
CA THR A 336 11.82 -8.94 22.59
C THR A 336 11.97 -7.43 22.52
N ASN A 337 10.84 -6.70 22.44
CA ASN A 337 10.88 -5.23 22.39
C ASN A 337 11.38 -4.63 23.71
N ILE A 338 11.02 -5.22 24.86
CA ILE A 338 11.58 -4.81 26.15
C ILE A 338 13.07 -5.09 26.21
N GLU A 339 13.53 -6.26 25.76
CA GLU A 339 14.95 -6.62 25.71
C GLU A 339 15.74 -5.65 24.83
N VAL A 340 15.23 -5.28 23.65
CA VAL A 340 15.83 -4.26 22.76
C VAL A 340 15.88 -2.89 23.46
N MET A 341 14.77 -2.43 24.04
CA MET A 341 14.70 -1.11 24.69
C MET A 341 15.59 -0.99 25.92
N LEU A 342 15.83 -2.08 26.63
CA LEU A 342 16.72 -2.13 27.80
C LEU A 342 18.17 -2.48 27.40
N ASN A 343 18.44 -2.68 26.11
CA ASN A 343 19.75 -3.08 25.60
C ASN A 343 20.28 -4.38 26.21
N LEU A 344 19.38 -5.33 26.45
CA LEU A 344 19.72 -6.65 27.01
C LEU A 344 20.06 -7.65 25.93
N ASP A 345 19.58 -7.47 24.72
CA ASP A 345 19.95 -8.29 23.58
C ASP A 345 21.33 -7.88 23.06
N LYS A 346 22.28 -8.79 23.17
CA LYS A 346 23.68 -8.56 22.78
C LYS A 346 24.02 -9.09 21.39
N ASP A 347 23.02 -9.49 20.62
CA ASP A 347 23.27 -9.99 19.26
C ASP A 347 23.71 -8.82 18.35
N PRO A 348 24.96 -8.80 17.89
CA PRO A 348 25.45 -7.72 17.03
C PRO A 348 24.80 -7.68 15.66
N SER A 349 24.01 -8.69 15.28
CA SER A 349 23.22 -8.68 14.05
C SER A 349 21.99 -7.79 14.13
N PHE A 350 21.59 -7.35 15.33
CA PHE A 350 20.47 -6.47 15.61
C PHE A 350 20.90 -5.04 15.99
N GLY A 351 21.88 -4.50 15.29
CA GLY A 351 22.29 -3.12 15.49
C GLY A 351 21.20 -2.16 15.04
N GLY A 352 20.31 -1.74 15.91
CA GLY A 352 19.31 -0.73 15.61
C GLY A 352 19.54 0.56 16.40
N ILE A 353 18.79 1.59 16.01
CA ILE A 353 18.82 2.91 16.64
C ILE A 353 18.47 2.85 18.14
N MET A 354 17.72 1.82 18.58
CA MET A 354 17.29 1.65 19.96
C MET A 354 18.33 0.96 20.85
N GLN A 355 19.38 0.36 20.26
CA GLN A 355 20.41 -0.37 21.01
C GLN A 355 21.55 0.54 21.40
N ASN A 356 21.37 1.36 22.43
CA ASN A 356 22.45 2.17 23.01
C ASN A 356 22.15 2.57 24.46
N PRO A 357 23.19 2.99 25.25
CA PRO A 357 23.02 3.33 26.68
C PRO A 357 22.05 4.50 26.93
N PHE A 358 21.90 5.43 25.99
CA PHE A 358 20.98 6.56 26.14
C PHE A 358 19.53 6.11 26.07
N TYR A 359 19.19 5.14 25.20
CA TYR A 359 17.85 4.56 25.15
C TYR A 359 17.56 3.73 26.40
N THR A 360 18.54 2.99 26.92
CA THR A 360 18.40 2.32 28.22
C THR A 360 18.05 3.34 29.31
N THR A 361 18.79 4.46 29.38
CA THR A 361 18.53 5.55 30.33
C THR A 361 17.13 6.13 30.13
N PHE A 362 16.73 6.39 28.89
CA PHE A 362 15.38 6.84 28.54
C PHE A 362 14.31 5.85 29.01
N THR A 363 14.51 4.57 28.78
CA THR A 363 13.58 3.51 29.20
C THR A 363 13.46 3.41 30.71
N VAL A 364 14.57 3.49 31.45
CA VAL A 364 14.56 3.48 32.93
C VAL A 364 13.81 4.69 33.47
N ILE A 365 14.05 5.87 32.92
CA ILE A 365 13.32 7.09 33.30
C ILE A 365 11.83 6.94 33.03
N LEU A 366 11.46 6.39 31.85
CA LEU A 366 10.08 6.14 31.48
C LEU A 366 9.39 5.18 32.45
N LEU A 367 10.03 4.08 32.82
CA LEU A 367 9.49 3.11 33.76
C LEU A 367 9.32 3.73 35.17
N ALA A 368 10.30 4.47 35.65
CA ALA A 368 10.23 5.17 36.93
C ALA A 368 9.11 6.23 36.97
N ALA A 369 9.00 7.02 35.90
CA ALA A 369 7.94 8.03 35.77
C ALA A 369 6.55 7.37 35.66
N THR A 370 6.44 6.25 34.97
CA THR A 370 5.20 5.47 34.87
C THR A 370 4.77 4.93 36.23
N ALA A 371 5.69 4.29 36.96
CA ALA A 371 5.42 3.79 38.31
C ALA A 371 4.98 4.90 39.25
N TRP A 372 5.63 6.06 39.19
CA TRP A 372 5.26 7.25 39.98
C TRP A 372 3.85 7.75 39.63
N LEU A 373 3.53 7.89 38.35
CA LEU A 373 2.22 8.38 37.94
C LEU A 373 1.10 7.39 38.28
N LEU A 374 1.35 6.07 38.18
CA LEU A 374 0.41 5.05 38.66
C LEU A 374 0.16 5.15 40.16
N PHE A 375 1.23 5.32 40.97
CA PHE A 375 1.09 5.59 42.40
C PHE A 375 0.22 6.83 42.65
N ARG A 376 0.48 7.95 41.95
CA ARG A 376 -0.29 9.19 42.09
C ARG A 376 -1.74 9.04 41.61
N LEU A 377 -2.00 8.24 40.60
CA LEU A 377 -3.35 7.95 40.10
C LEU A 377 -4.17 7.19 41.15
N ILE A 378 -3.56 6.16 41.76
CA ILE A 378 -4.20 5.33 42.77
C ILE A 378 -4.39 6.13 44.08
N TYR A 379 -3.34 6.78 44.56
CA TYR A 379 -3.33 7.48 45.87
C TYR A 379 -4.22 8.72 45.88
N SER A 380 -4.17 9.57 44.85
CA SER A 380 -4.85 10.87 44.83
C SER A 380 -5.93 11.01 43.78
N ARG A 381 -6.20 9.97 43.00
CA ARG A 381 -7.07 9.99 41.80
C ARG A 381 -6.75 11.14 40.83
N ARG A 382 -5.53 11.66 40.92
CA ARG A 382 -5.03 12.71 40.04
C ARG A 382 -4.74 12.09 38.69
N TYR A 383 -4.86 12.85 37.60
CA TYR A 383 -4.52 12.44 36.25
C TYR A 383 -5.45 11.40 35.58
N TRP A 384 -6.63 11.08 36.18
CA TRP A 384 -7.55 10.09 35.58
C TRP A 384 -7.94 10.42 34.15
N ARG A 385 -8.00 11.72 33.75
CA ARG A 385 -8.24 12.15 32.37
C ARG A 385 -7.07 11.84 31.44
N GLY A 386 -5.85 11.92 31.95
CA GLY A 386 -4.65 11.48 31.22
C GLY A 386 -4.60 9.98 31.03
N ALA A 387 -5.18 9.21 31.96
CA ALA A 387 -5.30 7.76 31.82
C ALA A 387 -6.15 7.35 30.61
N LEU A 388 -7.13 8.16 30.19
CA LEU A 388 -7.91 7.91 28.97
C LEU A 388 -7.04 7.98 27.70
N LEU A 389 -6.10 8.92 27.64
CA LEU A 389 -5.10 8.94 26.55
C LEU A 389 -4.18 7.73 26.63
N GLY A 390 -3.79 7.32 27.83
CA GLY A 390 -3.02 6.09 28.05
C GLY A 390 -3.72 4.86 27.49
N ILE A 391 -5.04 4.73 27.67
CA ILE A 391 -5.83 3.63 27.09
C ILE A 391 -5.73 3.60 25.56
N LEU A 392 -5.81 4.75 24.91
CA LEU A 392 -5.64 4.85 23.46
C LEU A 392 -4.31 4.23 23.00
N PHE A 393 -3.22 4.66 23.64
CA PHE A 393 -1.89 4.17 23.27
C PHE A 393 -1.71 2.69 23.61
N CYS A 394 -2.25 2.23 24.73
CA CYS A 394 -2.23 0.81 25.09
C CYS A 394 -2.95 -0.05 24.04
N LEU A 395 -4.10 0.39 23.54
CA LEU A 395 -4.84 -0.32 22.50
C LEU A 395 -4.05 -0.37 21.18
N GLN A 396 -3.44 0.74 20.77
CA GLN A 396 -2.63 0.77 19.55
C GLN A 396 -1.38 -0.10 19.65
N ILE A 397 -0.66 0.00 20.78
CA ILE A 397 0.52 -0.83 21.05
C ILE A 397 0.12 -2.31 21.08
N PHE A 398 -1.01 -2.65 21.69
CA PHE A 398 -1.51 -4.02 21.72
C PHE A 398 -1.71 -4.58 20.30
N VAL A 399 -2.33 -3.80 19.41
CA VAL A 399 -2.55 -4.23 18.01
C VAL A 399 -1.21 -4.42 17.28
N ILE A 400 -0.25 -3.51 17.46
CA ILE A 400 1.09 -3.64 16.88
C ILE A 400 1.79 -4.91 17.38
N LEU A 401 1.71 -5.18 18.68
CA LEU A 401 2.34 -6.38 19.26
C LEU A 401 1.68 -7.69 18.83
N LEU A 402 0.40 -7.69 18.47
CA LEU A 402 -0.26 -8.86 17.90
C LEU A 402 0.26 -9.22 16.51
N ASN A 403 0.79 -8.23 15.77
CA ASN A 403 1.27 -8.45 14.40
C ASN A 403 2.61 -9.21 14.41
N VAL A 404 2.77 -10.14 13.45
CA VAL A 404 4.01 -10.92 13.28
C VAL A 404 5.24 -10.04 13.10
N SER A 405 5.09 -8.88 12.46
CA SER A 405 6.14 -7.88 12.25
C SER A 405 6.28 -6.86 13.39
N GLY A 406 5.58 -7.03 14.51
CA GLY A 406 5.58 -6.08 15.63
C GLY A 406 6.84 -6.09 16.50
N THR A 407 7.89 -6.76 16.08
CA THR A 407 9.16 -6.90 16.80
C THR A 407 10.17 -5.81 16.45
N PHE A 408 10.88 -5.27 17.43
CA PHE A 408 11.99 -4.31 17.27
C PHE A 408 13.33 -4.97 16.95
N THR A 409 13.39 -6.30 16.89
CA THR A 409 14.58 -7.02 16.38
C THR A 409 14.80 -6.78 14.89
N ILE A 410 13.78 -6.35 14.18
CA ILE A 410 13.88 -5.84 12.82
C ILE A 410 14.10 -4.32 12.92
N ASP A 411 15.26 -3.84 12.50
CA ASP A 411 15.69 -2.44 12.65
C ASP A 411 14.65 -1.43 12.18
N ILE A 412 14.07 -1.68 11.01
CA ILE A 412 13.06 -0.84 10.40
C ILE A 412 11.79 -0.74 11.27
N ASN A 413 11.43 -1.81 11.98
CA ASN A 413 10.23 -1.86 12.80
C ASN A 413 10.38 -1.09 14.12
N GLN A 414 11.58 -0.71 14.51
CA GLN A 414 11.81 0.18 15.66
C GLN A 414 11.08 1.51 15.50
N ARG A 415 10.74 1.93 14.28
CA ARG A 415 9.89 3.11 14.01
C ARG A 415 8.49 3.01 14.64
N TYR A 416 7.99 1.81 14.93
CA TYR A 416 6.68 1.64 15.58
C TYR A 416 6.63 2.22 16.99
N VAL A 417 7.79 2.48 17.62
CA VAL A 417 7.86 3.24 18.86
C VAL A 417 7.30 4.66 18.72
N LEU A 418 7.32 5.22 17.50
CA LEU A 418 6.79 6.57 17.23
C LEU A 418 5.30 6.69 17.52
N VAL A 419 4.54 5.59 17.43
CA VAL A 419 3.12 5.57 17.82
C VAL A 419 2.96 5.89 19.32
N ALA A 420 3.86 5.39 20.16
CA ALA A 420 3.83 5.59 21.61
C ALA A 420 4.67 6.78 22.09
N LEU A 421 5.57 7.30 21.25
CA LEU A 421 6.54 8.32 21.65
C LEU A 421 5.92 9.60 22.25
N PRO A 422 4.81 10.15 21.73
CA PRO A 422 4.17 11.32 22.36
C PRO A 422 3.70 11.03 23.79
N LEU A 423 3.19 9.82 24.06
CA LEU A 423 2.80 9.39 25.39
C LEU A 423 4.05 9.21 26.29
N PHE A 424 5.10 8.60 25.77
CA PHE A 424 6.35 8.42 26.52
C PHE A 424 6.94 9.77 26.93
N ALA A 425 7.02 10.72 26.01
CA ALA A 425 7.47 12.09 26.30
C ALA A 425 6.59 12.79 27.36
N LEU A 426 5.26 12.62 27.25
CA LEU A 426 4.31 13.12 28.23
C LEU A 426 4.53 12.50 29.62
N ILE A 427 4.62 11.17 29.71
CA ILE A 427 4.79 10.43 30.97
C ILE A 427 6.10 10.83 31.66
N MET A 428 7.20 10.86 30.89
CA MET A 428 8.51 11.22 31.44
C MET A 428 8.50 12.63 32.00
N ALA A 429 8.06 13.62 31.23
CA ALA A 429 8.06 15.00 31.67
C ALA A 429 7.10 15.22 32.88
N LEU A 430 5.88 14.68 32.78
CA LEU A 430 4.88 14.83 33.85
C LEU A 430 5.27 14.07 35.10
N GLY A 431 5.76 12.84 34.97
CA GLY A 431 6.16 12.01 36.12
C GLY A 431 7.33 12.59 36.88
N LEU A 432 8.38 13.01 36.18
CA LEU A 432 9.51 13.68 36.78
C LEU A 432 9.11 15.02 37.45
N TYR A 433 8.29 15.80 36.72
CA TYR A 433 7.79 17.07 37.25
C TYR A 433 6.98 16.89 38.55
N ASP A 434 5.99 16.01 38.55
CA ASP A 434 5.16 15.76 39.72
C ASP A 434 5.98 15.16 40.88
N ALA A 435 6.95 14.27 40.54
CA ALA A 435 7.84 13.69 41.55
C ALA A 435 8.70 14.76 42.21
N LEU A 436 9.33 15.66 41.46
CA LEU A 436 10.14 16.75 42.01
C LEU A 436 9.30 17.70 42.86
N VAL A 437 8.16 18.17 42.35
CA VAL A 437 7.28 19.09 43.07
C VAL A 437 6.74 18.45 44.36
N PHE A 438 6.34 17.19 44.32
CA PHE A 438 5.76 16.48 45.45
C PHE A 438 6.81 16.12 46.52
N SER A 439 7.95 15.52 46.11
CA SER A 439 8.95 14.98 47.04
C SER A 439 9.82 16.08 47.67
N THR A 440 10.19 17.09 46.87
CA THR A 440 11.12 18.13 47.34
C THR A 440 10.44 19.44 47.73
N LYS A 441 9.10 19.55 47.55
CA LYS A 441 8.34 20.79 47.68
C LYS A 441 8.90 21.98 46.89
N MET A 442 9.61 21.67 45.82
CA MET A 442 10.24 22.65 44.93
C MET A 442 9.19 23.53 44.25
N ARG A 443 9.59 24.78 43.96
CA ARG A 443 8.73 25.67 43.16
C ARG A 443 8.47 25.06 41.76
N PRO A 444 7.22 25.06 41.28
CA PRO A 444 6.85 24.44 40.00
C PRO A 444 7.73 24.87 38.83
N ASP A 445 8.07 26.16 38.72
CA ASP A 445 8.93 26.66 37.64
C ASP A 445 10.37 26.15 37.73
N ALA A 446 10.91 26.01 38.92
CA ALA A 446 12.25 25.47 39.12
C ALA A 446 12.30 23.99 38.75
N ALA A 447 11.31 23.21 39.17
CA ALA A 447 11.17 21.80 38.78
C ALA A 447 11.06 21.65 37.25
N GLY A 448 10.20 22.45 36.59
CA GLY A 448 10.05 22.43 35.13
C GLY A 448 11.36 22.75 34.40
N LYS A 449 12.14 23.74 34.83
CA LYS A 449 13.43 24.07 34.22
C LYS A 449 14.48 22.98 34.41
N ILE A 450 14.51 22.30 35.56
CA ILE A 450 15.43 21.18 35.79
C ILE A 450 15.10 20.04 34.82
N ILE A 451 13.82 19.70 34.67
CA ILE A 451 13.43 18.62 33.76
C ILE A 451 13.70 19.00 32.33
N LEU A 452 13.48 20.25 31.92
CA LEU A 452 13.84 20.74 30.61
C LEU A 452 15.36 20.59 30.34
N ALA A 453 16.19 20.93 31.33
CA ALA A 453 17.64 20.74 31.21
C ALA A 453 17.99 19.24 31.03
N VAL A 454 17.38 18.34 31.78
CA VAL A 454 17.56 16.89 31.67
C VAL A 454 17.08 16.40 30.29
N ALA A 455 15.89 16.80 29.88
CA ALA A 455 15.34 16.42 28.57
C ALA A 455 16.22 16.89 27.40
N THR A 456 16.67 18.14 27.47
CA THR A 456 17.55 18.70 26.42
C THR A 456 18.91 18.01 26.41
N ALA A 457 19.51 17.77 27.59
CA ALA A 457 20.79 17.08 27.69
C ALA A 457 20.73 15.65 27.14
N LEU A 458 19.66 14.89 27.47
CA LEU A 458 19.45 13.55 26.94
C LEU A 458 19.24 13.56 25.42
N SER A 459 18.41 14.46 24.92
CA SER A 459 18.16 14.61 23.48
C SER A 459 19.44 14.98 22.70
N VAL A 460 20.19 15.96 23.18
CA VAL A 460 21.47 16.36 22.56
C VAL A 460 22.50 15.24 22.67
N GLY A 461 22.55 14.53 23.80
CA GLY A 461 23.41 13.36 23.98
C GLY A 461 23.13 12.26 22.97
N LEU A 462 21.84 11.94 22.72
CA LEU A 462 21.42 11.00 21.69
C LEU A 462 21.81 11.47 20.29
N MET A 463 21.61 12.76 19.99
CA MET A 463 21.98 13.34 18.71
C MET A 463 23.49 13.27 18.44
N ILE A 464 24.31 13.59 19.44
CA ILE A 464 25.78 13.51 19.32
C ILE A 464 26.24 12.06 19.16
N TYR A 465 25.70 11.15 19.95
CA TYR A 465 26.03 9.73 19.91
C TYR A 465 25.78 9.13 18.51
N HIS A 466 24.66 9.48 17.90
CA HIS A 466 24.28 9.00 16.57
C HIS A 466 24.76 9.86 15.41
N GLY A 467 25.50 10.94 15.66
CA GLY A 467 25.87 11.93 14.63
C GLY A 467 26.55 11.33 13.39
N ASP A 468 27.47 10.40 13.61
CA ASP A 468 28.16 9.70 12.51
C ASP A 468 27.22 8.72 11.77
N SER A 469 26.42 7.95 12.51
CA SER A 469 25.41 7.05 11.94
C SER A 469 24.37 7.79 11.10
N TYR A 470 24.00 9.01 11.49
CA TYR A 470 23.09 9.87 10.73
C TYR A 470 23.70 10.27 9.39
N ARG A 471 24.95 10.68 9.37
CA ARG A 471 25.65 11.10 8.14
C ARG A 471 25.75 9.97 7.12
N HIS A 472 25.97 8.75 7.59
CA HIS A 472 26.16 7.57 6.74
C HIS A 472 24.87 6.79 6.50
N ASN A 473 23.69 7.29 6.92
CA ASN A 473 22.41 6.59 6.85
C ASN A 473 22.40 5.19 7.50
N MET A 474 23.31 4.96 8.45
CA MET A 474 23.55 3.64 9.04
C MET A 474 22.61 3.27 10.19
N LEU A 475 21.62 4.11 10.52
CA LEU A 475 20.71 3.88 11.65
C LEU A 475 19.77 2.71 11.43
N TYR A 476 19.46 2.41 10.16
CA TYR A 476 18.86 1.15 9.73
C TYR A 476 19.97 0.30 9.14
N TYR A 477 20.65 -0.40 10.02
CA TYR A 477 21.89 -1.12 9.74
C TYR A 477 21.75 -2.05 8.54
N LYS A 478 22.67 -1.92 7.56
CA LYS A 478 22.78 -2.76 6.36
C LYS A 478 21.60 -2.75 5.38
N ASN A 479 20.79 -1.71 5.34
CA ASN A 479 19.80 -1.63 4.27
C ASN A 479 20.48 -1.29 2.92
N LYS A 480 21.00 -2.33 2.28
CA LYS A 480 21.67 -2.28 0.98
C LYS A 480 20.76 -1.70 -0.11
N LEU A 481 19.45 -1.92 0.03
CA LEU A 481 18.44 -1.43 -0.91
C LEU A 481 18.33 0.09 -0.96
N LEU A 482 18.49 0.76 0.19
CA LEU A 482 18.50 2.23 0.21
C LEU A 482 19.73 2.80 -0.49
N GLY A 483 20.90 2.15 -0.32
CA GLY A 483 22.12 2.53 -1.03
C GLY A 483 22.01 2.29 -2.53
N GLU A 484 21.37 1.19 -2.95
CA GLU A 484 21.09 0.89 -4.35
C GLU A 484 20.16 1.94 -4.96
N GLU A 485 19.08 2.31 -4.25
CA GLU A 485 18.17 3.37 -4.69
C GLU A 485 18.87 4.70 -4.91
N ASP A 486 19.62 5.19 -3.92
CA ASP A 486 20.34 6.45 -4.01
C ASP A 486 21.41 6.46 -5.14
N TYR A 487 21.99 5.29 -5.42
CA TYR A 487 22.92 5.12 -6.53
C TYR A 487 22.19 5.13 -7.88
N LEU A 488 21.11 4.36 -8.01
CA LEU A 488 20.32 4.27 -9.24
C LEU A 488 19.75 5.64 -9.61
N ASP A 489 19.18 6.38 -8.68
CA ASP A 489 18.62 7.71 -8.94
C ASP A 489 19.66 8.63 -9.63
N LYS A 490 20.90 8.63 -9.14
CA LYS A 490 22.00 9.43 -9.73
C LYS A 490 22.49 8.87 -11.06
N ALA A 491 22.63 7.55 -11.14
CA ALA A 491 23.12 6.90 -12.36
C ALA A 491 22.12 7.08 -13.50
N LEU A 492 20.82 6.97 -13.22
CA LEU A 492 19.77 7.03 -14.24
C LEU A 492 19.49 8.45 -14.77
N GLU A 493 19.93 9.51 -14.07
CA GLU A 493 19.83 10.89 -14.58
C GLU A 493 20.50 11.08 -15.95
N SER A 494 21.54 10.29 -16.25
CA SER A 494 22.26 10.35 -17.52
C SER A 494 21.58 9.64 -18.68
N TYR A 495 20.53 8.86 -18.42
CA TYR A 495 19.83 8.10 -19.44
C TYR A 495 18.78 8.96 -20.16
N PRO A 496 18.42 8.63 -21.42
CA PRO A 496 17.35 9.32 -22.12
C PRO A 496 16.04 9.31 -21.35
N LYS A 497 15.30 10.42 -21.33
CA LYS A 497 14.07 10.57 -20.55
C LYS A 497 12.94 9.61 -20.95
N ASN A 498 12.96 9.12 -22.19
CA ASN A 498 12.02 8.12 -22.68
C ASN A 498 12.46 6.68 -22.42
N SER A 499 13.54 6.47 -21.65
CA SER A 499 14.00 5.12 -21.29
C SER A 499 12.96 4.39 -20.48
N ILE A 500 12.88 3.09 -20.71
CA ILE A 500 12.06 2.14 -19.92
C ILE A 500 13.00 1.23 -19.16
N PHE A 501 12.82 1.17 -17.84
CA PHE A 501 13.62 0.32 -16.97
C PHE A 501 12.80 -0.90 -16.55
N ILE A 502 13.37 -2.07 -16.72
CA ILE A 502 12.83 -3.33 -16.23
C ILE A 502 13.52 -3.62 -14.89
N TYR A 503 12.74 -3.64 -13.81
CA TYR A 503 13.28 -3.72 -12.46
C TYR A 503 12.32 -4.44 -11.53
N ALA A 504 12.84 -5.12 -10.52
CA ALA A 504 12.04 -5.88 -9.56
C ALA A 504 11.02 -5.02 -8.77
N ARG A 505 11.27 -3.71 -8.66
CA ARG A 505 10.40 -2.75 -7.95
C ARG A 505 10.06 -1.56 -8.82
N PRO A 506 9.20 -1.74 -9.82
CA PRO A 506 8.93 -0.68 -10.79
C PRO A 506 8.31 0.57 -10.18
N TRP A 507 7.43 0.45 -9.19
CA TRP A 507 6.83 1.61 -8.50
C TRP A 507 7.87 2.56 -7.88
N GLN A 508 9.03 2.05 -7.48
CA GLN A 508 10.14 2.84 -6.96
C GLN A 508 10.77 3.71 -8.05
N MET A 509 11.00 3.15 -9.23
CA MET A 509 11.48 3.88 -10.39
C MET A 509 10.47 4.95 -10.84
N LEU A 510 9.17 4.62 -10.78
CA LEU A 510 8.10 5.57 -11.11
C LEU A 510 8.11 6.77 -10.16
N ALA A 511 8.31 6.56 -8.87
CA ALA A 511 8.40 7.64 -7.88
C ALA A 511 9.60 8.58 -8.15
N SER A 512 10.70 8.04 -8.67
CA SER A 512 11.88 8.81 -9.09
C SER A 512 11.72 9.47 -10.48
N GLY A 513 10.59 9.24 -11.16
CA GLY A 513 10.29 9.87 -12.47
C GLY A 513 10.77 9.07 -13.68
N HIS A 514 11.07 7.78 -13.51
CA HIS A 514 11.49 6.88 -14.58
C HIS A 514 10.37 5.90 -14.96
N SER A 515 10.17 5.68 -16.26
CA SER A 515 9.24 4.65 -16.74
C SER A 515 9.73 3.26 -16.38
N SER A 516 8.87 2.42 -15.83
CA SER A 516 9.30 1.11 -15.36
C SER A 516 8.23 0.04 -15.43
N PHE A 517 8.68 -1.18 -15.69
CA PHE A 517 7.90 -2.42 -15.64
C PHE A 517 8.65 -3.46 -14.80
N SER A 518 7.93 -4.43 -14.26
CA SER A 518 8.53 -5.55 -13.55
C SER A 518 9.22 -6.52 -14.52
N GLU A 519 10.16 -7.27 -14.00
CA GLU A 519 10.82 -8.37 -14.74
C GLU A 519 9.80 -9.36 -15.28
N ARG A 520 8.76 -9.63 -14.50
CA ARG A 520 7.65 -10.53 -14.87
C ARG A 520 6.83 -9.99 -16.01
N SER A 521 6.42 -8.72 -15.92
CA SER A 521 5.74 -8.06 -17.02
C SER A 521 6.54 -8.17 -18.30
N PHE A 522 7.84 -7.95 -18.20
CA PHE A 522 8.72 -8.02 -19.34
C PHE A 522 8.79 -9.44 -19.93
N MET A 523 8.83 -10.47 -19.09
CA MET A 523 8.80 -11.87 -19.54
C MET A 523 7.52 -12.23 -20.28
N SER A 524 6.40 -11.66 -19.89
CA SER A 524 5.10 -11.89 -20.52
C SER A 524 4.89 -11.06 -21.81
N TRP A 525 5.82 -10.15 -22.16
CA TRP A 525 5.67 -9.37 -23.38
C TRP A 525 5.75 -10.26 -24.61
N ASP A 526 4.68 -10.28 -25.38
CA ASP A 526 4.70 -10.83 -26.72
C ASP A 526 5.57 -9.95 -27.65
N ASN A 527 5.82 -10.42 -28.84
CA ASN A 527 6.68 -9.71 -29.79
C ASN A 527 6.11 -8.34 -30.17
N GLU A 528 4.79 -8.22 -30.25
CA GLU A 528 4.11 -6.97 -30.58
C GLU A 528 4.23 -5.95 -29.44
N THR A 529 4.07 -6.39 -28.20
CA THR A 529 4.23 -5.56 -27.01
C THR A 529 5.67 -5.08 -26.84
N PHE A 530 6.64 -5.98 -27.01
CA PHE A 530 8.05 -5.62 -26.99
C PHE A 530 8.38 -4.58 -28.07
N ALA A 531 7.93 -4.79 -29.29
CA ALA A 531 8.10 -3.88 -30.40
C ALA A 531 7.48 -2.50 -30.14
N LYS A 532 6.26 -2.47 -29.59
CA LYS A 532 5.58 -1.24 -29.17
C LYS A 532 6.43 -0.44 -28.17
N TRP A 533 6.93 -1.10 -27.12
CA TRP A 533 7.72 -0.43 -26.10
C TRP A 533 9.10 -0.02 -26.57
N GLN A 534 9.70 -0.78 -27.52
CA GLN A 534 10.91 -0.35 -28.23
C GLN A 534 10.68 0.94 -29.01
N GLN A 535 9.56 1.07 -29.69
CA GLN A 535 9.22 2.28 -30.43
C GLN A 535 9.00 3.46 -29.48
N VAL A 536 8.22 3.28 -28.41
CA VAL A 536 7.92 4.33 -27.41
C VAL A 536 9.21 4.82 -26.73
N SER A 537 10.11 3.91 -26.38
CA SER A 537 11.38 4.24 -25.74
C SER A 537 12.47 4.71 -26.71
N GLY A 538 12.23 4.67 -28.02
CA GLY A 538 13.28 4.93 -29.01
C GLY A 538 14.43 3.92 -28.94
N GLY A 539 14.14 2.66 -28.59
CA GLY A 539 15.13 1.60 -28.40
C GLY A 539 15.86 1.64 -27.06
N ASN A 540 15.40 2.45 -26.09
CA ASN A 540 16.04 2.62 -24.79
C ASN A 540 15.34 1.80 -23.72
N ILE A 541 15.39 0.46 -23.84
CA ILE A 541 14.90 -0.49 -22.84
C ILE A 541 16.11 -1.03 -22.07
N TYR A 542 16.06 -0.95 -20.75
CA TYR A 542 17.15 -1.36 -19.87
C TYR A 542 16.66 -2.31 -18.79
N MET A 543 17.39 -3.42 -18.58
CA MET A 543 17.20 -4.37 -17.50
C MET A 543 18.14 -4.01 -16.35
N VAL A 544 17.61 -3.79 -15.15
CA VAL A 544 18.38 -3.46 -13.95
C VAL A 544 18.45 -4.71 -13.05
N ARG A 545 19.66 -5.21 -12.83
CA ARG A 545 19.94 -6.31 -11.90
C ARG A 545 20.40 -5.71 -10.58
N GLY A 546 19.53 -5.71 -9.58
CA GLY A 546 19.77 -5.20 -8.24
C GLY A 546 19.79 -6.30 -7.17
N GLN A 547 19.58 -5.90 -5.92
CA GLN A 547 19.66 -6.77 -4.74
C GLN A 547 18.60 -7.87 -4.69
N ASP A 548 17.46 -7.72 -5.30
CA ASP A 548 16.35 -8.68 -5.16
C ASP A 548 16.72 -10.11 -5.58
N GLY A 549 17.72 -10.27 -6.44
CA GLY A 549 18.31 -11.57 -6.75
C GLY A 549 19.22 -12.16 -5.68
N TYR A 550 19.59 -11.40 -4.63
CA TYR A 550 20.62 -11.79 -3.68
C TYR A 550 20.16 -11.79 -2.20
N GLY A 551 18.85 -11.72 -1.93
CA GLY A 551 18.29 -11.55 -0.59
C GLY A 551 18.76 -12.59 0.42
N GLU A 552 19.51 -12.17 1.46
CA GLU A 552 19.73 -12.94 2.67
C GLU A 552 18.65 -12.68 3.70
N LEU A 553 18.03 -13.72 4.18
CA LEU A 553 17.08 -13.72 5.28
C LEU A 553 17.79 -13.60 6.62
N ASN A 554 17.33 -12.69 7.46
CA ASN A 554 17.69 -12.74 8.87
C ASN A 554 16.96 -13.92 9.53
N ARG A 555 17.69 -15.01 9.81
CA ARG A 555 17.16 -16.27 10.37
C ARG A 555 16.44 -16.11 11.73
N LYS A 556 16.65 -14.99 12.44
CA LYS A 556 15.98 -14.70 13.71
C LYS A 556 14.66 -13.92 13.54
N SER A 557 14.43 -13.35 12.37
CA SER A 557 13.16 -12.71 12.04
C SER A 557 12.13 -13.80 11.73
N ARG A 558 10.92 -13.67 12.32
CA ARG A 558 9.77 -14.50 11.92
C ARG A 558 9.21 -14.09 10.56
N VAL A 559 9.72 -13.02 10.01
CA VAL A 559 9.39 -12.51 8.68
C VAL A 559 10.20 -13.29 7.67
N VAL A 560 9.53 -14.13 6.91
CA VAL A 560 10.14 -14.85 5.77
C VAL A 560 10.33 -13.80 4.66
N GLY A 561 11.59 -13.52 4.29
CA GLY A 561 11.88 -12.66 3.15
C GLY A 561 11.53 -13.37 1.84
N PHE A 562 11.23 -12.59 0.83
CA PHE A 562 10.95 -13.11 -0.51
C PHE A 562 12.15 -13.90 -1.02
N LYS A 563 11.93 -15.16 -1.39
CA LYS A 563 12.86 -15.87 -2.26
C LYS A 563 12.73 -15.26 -3.64
N THR A 564 13.65 -14.41 -4.02
CA THR A 564 13.80 -14.00 -5.39
C THR A 564 14.72 -14.96 -6.09
N THR A 565 14.22 -15.63 -7.11
CA THR A 565 15.07 -16.31 -8.10
C THR A 565 15.69 -15.22 -8.97
N ASP A 566 16.94 -15.40 -9.37
CA ASP A 566 17.62 -14.48 -10.29
C ASP A 566 16.99 -14.61 -11.70
N GLN A 567 15.89 -13.91 -11.89
CA GLN A 567 15.13 -13.94 -13.16
C GLN A 567 15.85 -13.23 -14.28
N VAL A 568 16.76 -12.30 -13.96
CA VAL A 568 17.48 -11.51 -14.98
C VAL A 568 18.30 -12.39 -15.90
N ASP A 569 19.02 -13.39 -15.37
CA ASP A 569 19.81 -14.30 -16.20
C ASP A 569 18.93 -15.15 -17.13
N GLU A 570 17.76 -15.57 -16.66
CA GLU A 570 16.80 -16.30 -17.49
C GLU A 570 16.27 -15.42 -18.64
N ILE A 571 15.90 -14.18 -18.32
CA ILE A 571 15.43 -13.21 -19.32
C ILE A 571 16.51 -12.93 -20.36
N LEU A 572 17.77 -12.71 -19.93
CA LEU A 572 18.85 -12.37 -20.84
C LEU A 572 19.20 -13.50 -21.81
N LYS A 573 18.78 -14.75 -21.55
CA LYS A 573 18.91 -15.85 -22.52
C LYS A 573 18.12 -15.63 -23.79
N ASP A 574 16.95 -15.01 -23.67
CA ASP A 574 16.00 -14.80 -24.78
C ASP A 574 16.19 -13.47 -25.52
N TYR A 575 17.04 -12.58 -25.00
CA TYR A 575 17.24 -11.25 -25.57
C TYR A 575 18.70 -10.99 -25.99
N LYS A 576 18.89 -10.19 -27.03
CA LYS A 576 20.17 -9.56 -27.34
C LYS A 576 20.34 -8.39 -26.38
N SER A 577 21.40 -8.40 -25.59
CA SER A 577 21.67 -7.38 -24.58
C SER A 577 23.12 -6.95 -24.54
N GLU A 578 23.34 -5.70 -24.17
CA GLU A 578 24.65 -5.11 -23.94
C GLU A 578 24.71 -4.60 -22.50
N ARG A 579 25.74 -4.99 -21.76
CA ARG A 579 25.96 -4.49 -20.40
C ARG A 579 26.54 -3.08 -20.46
N VAL A 580 25.75 -2.08 -20.05
CA VAL A 580 26.11 -0.66 -20.12
C VAL A 580 26.64 -0.11 -18.80
N LEU A 581 26.34 -0.76 -17.68
CA LEU A 581 26.86 -0.42 -16.36
C LEU A 581 27.12 -1.66 -15.52
N ILE A 582 28.18 -1.65 -14.74
CA ILE A 582 28.45 -2.62 -13.68
C ILE A 582 29.16 -1.94 -12.50
N GLU A 583 28.57 -2.15 -11.31
CA GLU A 583 29.20 -1.84 -10.02
C GLU A 583 29.44 -3.16 -9.26
N PRO A 584 30.66 -3.70 -9.28
CA PRO A 584 30.89 -5.11 -8.97
C PRO A 584 30.66 -5.47 -7.51
N LYS A 585 30.79 -4.55 -6.55
CA LYS A 585 30.69 -4.88 -5.12
C LYS A 585 30.27 -3.71 -4.23
N LEU A 586 29.69 -2.66 -4.76
CA LEU A 586 29.37 -1.45 -3.99
C LEU A 586 28.48 -1.74 -2.76
N PHE A 587 27.54 -2.68 -2.91
CA PHE A 587 26.57 -3.07 -1.88
C PHE A 587 26.76 -4.48 -1.35
N GLY A 588 27.89 -5.13 -1.67
CA GLY A 588 28.16 -6.53 -1.36
C GLY A 588 27.59 -7.52 -2.39
N TYR A 589 27.00 -7.03 -3.47
CA TYR A 589 26.55 -7.75 -4.66
C TYR A 589 26.86 -6.91 -5.91
N PRO A 590 26.92 -7.50 -7.13
CA PRO A 590 27.09 -6.73 -8.35
C PRO A 590 25.77 -6.09 -8.79
N LEU A 591 25.73 -4.75 -8.88
CA LEU A 591 24.68 -4.03 -9.56
C LEU A 591 25.03 -3.92 -11.04
N ALA A 592 24.12 -4.24 -11.93
CA ALA A 592 24.35 -4.16 -13.37
C ALA A 592 23.14 -3.64 -14.13
N ILE A 593 23.38 -2.91 -15.21
CA ILE A 593 22.34 -2.46 -16.16
C ILE A 593 22.69 -2.99 -17.55
N TYR A 594 21.72 -3.64 -18.18
CA TYR A 594 21.81 -4.20 -19.51
C TYR A 594 20.87 -3.47 -20.46
N LYS A 595 21.36 -2.96 -21.56
CA LYS A 595 20.50 -2.45 -22.64
C LYS A 595 19.96 -3.62 -23.45
N ILE A 596 18.65 -3.71 -23.58
CA ILE A 596 17.98 -4.74 -24.35
C ILE A 596 17.75 -4.21 -25.77
N THR A 597 18.34 -4.87 -26.76
CA THR A 597 18.33 -4.38 -28.16
C THR A 597 17.36 -5.13 -29.05
N ALA A 598 17.20 -6.45 -28.85
CA ALA A 598 16.28 -7.27 -29.61
C ALA A 598 15.92 -8.54 -28.85
N LYS A 599 14.80 -9.16 -29.18
CA LYS A 599 14.43 -10.51 -28.76
C LYS A 599 15.07 -11.49 -29.76
N LYS A 600 15.73 -12.54 -29.26
CA LYS A 600 16.35 -13.56 -30.14
C LYS A 600 15.30 -14.36 -30.90
N GLY A 601 15.56 -14.70 -32.14
CA GLY A 601 14.63 -15.45 -32.95
C GLY A 601 13.37 -14.68 -33.37
N VAL A 602 13.34 -13.37 -33.16
CA VAL A 602 12.24 -12.51 -33.58
C VAL A 602 12.71 -11.56 -34.65
N SER A 603 12.02 -11.60 -35.79
CA SER A 603 12.33 -10.77 -36.95
C SER A 603 12.24 -9.27 -36.57
N THR A 604 13.22 -8.51 -37.03
CA THR A 604 13.23 -7.05 -36.96
C THR A 604 12.10 -6.40 -37.76
N TYR A 605 11.47 -7.16 -38.64
CA TYR A 605 10.35 -6.73 -39.46
C TYR A 605 8.99 -6.86 -38.76
N LEU A 606 8.92 -7.44 -37.56
CA LEU A 606 7.65 -7.64 -36.84
C LEU A 606 6.81 -6.37 -36.70
N GLN A 607 7.42 -5.22 -36.46
CA GLN A 607 6.70 -3.94 -36.36
C GLN A 607 6.16 -3.42 -37.66
N ASN A 608 6.71 -3.92 -38.73
CA ASN A 608 6.45 -3.49 -40.09
C ASN A 608 5.57 -4.47 -40.86
N PHE A 609 5.08 -5.54 -40.24
CA PHE A 609 4.15 -6.52 -40.77
C PHE A 609 3.00 -6.74 -39.78
N PHE A 610 1.79 -6.44 -40.19
CA PHE A 610 0.61 -6.50 -39.31
C PHE A 610 -0.66 -6.80 -40.07
N VAL A 611 -1.64 -7.37 -39.39
CA VAL A 611 -2.93 -7.80 -39.97
C VAL A 611 -4.04 -7.04 -39.26
N SER A 612 -5.00 -6.50 -40.03
CA SER A 612 -6.20 -5.84 -39.47
C SER A 612 -7.09 -6.84 -38.74
N ASP A 613 -8.08 -6.34 -38.04
CA ASP A 613 -9.19 -7.16 -37.59
C ASP A 613 -10.04 -7.59 -38.77
N MET A 614 -10.82 -8.65 -38.58
CA MET A 614 -11.66 -9.19 -39.64
C MET A 614 -12.90 -8.29 -39.87
N GLU A 615 -13.14 -7.94 -41.11
CA GLU A 615 -14.37 -7.28 -41.59
C GLU A 615 -14.88 -7.96 -42.85
N ASN A 616 -16.15 -8.36 -42.85
CA ASN A 616 -16.80 -8.99 -44.04
C ASN A 616 -16.00 -10.17 -44.63
N ASN A 617 -15.51 -11.08 -43.79
CA ASN A 617 -14.66 -12.23 -44.17
C ASN A 617 -13.31 -11.84 -44.80
N ALA A 618 -12.87 -10.60 -44.61
CA ALA A 618 -11.61 -10.12 -45.15
C ALA A 618 -10.72 -9.58 -44.00
N MET A 619 -9.42 -9.73 -44.13
CA MET A 619 -8.39 -9.10 -43.31
C MET A 619 -7.40 -8.39 -44.22
N ILE A 620 -6.90 -7.23 -43.84
CA ILE A 620 -5.87 -6.51 -44.58
C ILE A 620 -4.52 -6.90 -44.01
N VAL A 621 -3.67 -7.50 -44.80
CA VAL A 621 -2.28 -7.81 -44.50
C VAL A 621 -1.41 -6.66 -44.95
N ASN A 622 -0.64 -6.08 -44.08
CA ASN A 622 0.16 -4.88 -44.32
C ASN A 622 1.64 -5.12 -44.07
N LYS A 623 2.47 -4.48 -44.87
CA LYS A 623 3.92 -4.38 -44.64
C LYS A 623 4.43 -2.96 -44.89
N ARG A 624 5.44 -2.56 -44.12
CA ARG A 624 6.11 -1.25 -44.23
C ARG A 624 7.57 -1.38 -44.62
N PHE A 625 7.86 -2.30 -45.52
CA PHE A 625 9.19 -2.54 -46.07
C PHE A 625 9.08 -2.94 -47.55
N PRO A 626 10.12 -2.73 -48.36
CA PRO A 626 10.01 -2.89 -49.80
C PRO A 626 10.03 -4.36 -50.31
N GLU A 627 10.65 -5.26 -49.54
CA GLU A 627 10.85 -6.66 -49.98
C GLU A 627 9.52 -7.40 -50.12
N THR A 628 9.40 -8.22 -51.15
CA THR A 628 8.28 -9.16 -51.32
C THR A 628 8.44 -10.34 -50.38
N ILE A 629 7.37 -10.72 -49.69
CA ILE A 629 7.34 -11.89 -48.81
C ILE A 629 6.25 -12.88 -49.24
N THR A 630 6.49 -14.15 -48.96
CA THR A 630 5.48 -15.20 -49.03
C THR A 630 5.02 -15.56 -47.63
N TYR A 631 3.71 -15.66 -47.44
CA TYR A 631 3.12 -16.08 -46.18
C TYR A 631 2.10 -17.18 -46.41
N ALA A 632 2.09 -18.17 -45.52
CA ALA A 632 1.06 -19.19 -45.44
C ALA A 632 0.00 -18.76 -44.45
N TYR A 633 -1.28 -19.00 -44.73
CA TYR A 633 -2.31 -18.79 -43.72
C TYR A 633 -3.09 -20.07 -43.42
N SER A 634 -3.45 -20.22 -42.16
CA SER A 634 -4.29 -21.31 -41.66
C SER A 634 -5.55 -20.76 -41.04
N LEU A 635 -6.70 -21.40 -41.29
CA LEU A 635 -7.97 -21.09 -40.64
C LEU A 635 -8.38 -22.27 -39.74
N ASN A 636 -8.58 -22.03 -38.47
CA ASN A 636 -8.91 -23.04 -37.45
C ASN A 636 -7.93 -24.24 -37.43
N GLY A 637 -6.65 -23.97 -37.69
CA GLY A 637 -5.58 -24.97 -37.72
C GLY A 637 -5.40 -25.70 -39.03
N GLU A 638 -6.26 -25.45 -40.02
CA GLU A 638 -6.14 -26.02 -41.35
C GLU A 638 -5.42 -25.06 -42.30
N LEU A 639 -4.29 -25.48 -42.87
CA LEU A 639 -3.57 -24.71 -43.89
C LEU A 639 -4.49 -24.51 -45.10
N GLN A 640 -4.62 -23.26 -45.51
CA GLN A 640 -5.47 -22.90 -46.65
C GLN A 640 -4.64 -22.66 -47.91
N GLU A 641 -3.75 -21.68 -47.85
CA GLU A 641 -3.03 -21.24 -49.08
C GLU A 641 -1.72 -20.53 -48.69
N GLU A 642 -0.76 -20.55 -49.63
CA GLU A 642 0.42 -19.66 -49.57
C GLU A 642 0.20 -18.48 -50.51
N LEU A 643 0.38 -17.27 -50.02
CA LEU A 643 0.15 -16.03 -50.75
C LEU A 643 1.41 -15.16 -50.79
N MET A 644 1.53 -14.36 -51.84
CA MET A 644 2.67 -13.45 -52.01
C MET A 644 2.24 -12.00 -51.75
N LEU A 645 2.91 -11.32 -50.85
CA LEU A 645 2.68 -9.90 -50.55
C LEU A 645 3.80 -9.06 -51.17
N SER A 646 3.57 -8.54 -52.38
CA SER A 646 4.49 -7.62 -53.05
C SER A 646 4.16 -6.14 -52.80
N LEU A 647 2.89 -5.80 -52.63
CA LEU A 647 2.41 -4.46 -52.34
C LEU A 647 2.49 -4.13 -50.83
N PRO A 648 2.44 -2.83 -50.43
CA PRO A 648 2.38 -2.43 -49.04
C PRO A 648 1.19 -3.00 -48.26
N SER A 649 0.10 -3.32 -48.95
CA SER A 649 -1.07 -3.99 -48.36
C SER A 649 -1.76 -4.88 -49.39
N ASP A 650 -2.38 -5.93 -48.91
CA ASP A 650 -3.25 -6.82 -49.70
C ASP A 650 -4.41 -7.29 -48.81
N THR A 651 -5.49 -7.74 -49.49
CA THR A 651 -6.70 -8.22 -48.80
C THR A 651 -6.70 -9.75 -48.82
N LEU A 652 -6.58 -10.32 -47.60
CA LEU A 652 -6.75 -11.75 -47.38
C LEU A 652 -8.25 -12.06 -47.25
N MET A 653 -8.80 -12.73 -48.26
CA MET A 653 -10.18 -13.21 -48.22
C MET A 653 -10.24 -14.60 -47.60
N LEU A 654 -10.99 -14.73 -46.51
CA LEU A 654 -11.21 -16.02 -45.84
C LEU A 654 -12.37 -16.78 -46.52
N ASP A 655 -12.20 -18.09 -46.68
CA ASP A 655 -13.27 -18.95 -47.15
C ASP A 655 -14.45 -18.98 -46.16
N SER A 656 -15.54 -18.33 -46.56
CA SER A 656 -16.73 -18.21 -45.72
C SER A 656 -17.37 -19.56 -45.37
N THR A 657 -17.12 -20.61 -46.16
CA THR A 657 -17.67 -21.96 -45.87
C THR A 657 -16.94 -22.66 -44.74
N LYS A 658 -15.73 -22.20 -44.40
CA LYS A 658 -14.89 -22.74 -43.33
C LYS A 658 -14.96 -21.91 -42.03
N ILE A 659 -15.57 -20.74 -42.10
CA ILE A 659 -15.82 -19.90 -40.93
C ILE A 659 -17.02 -20.49 -40.17
N LYS A 660 -16.82 -20.76 -38.89
CA LYS A 660 -17.82 -21.35 -37.99
C LYS A 660 -18.47 -20.29 -37.10
N ALA A 661 -19.73 -20.49 -36.73
CA ALA A 661 -20.29 -19.72 -35.63
C ALA A 661 -19.47 -19.98 -34.34
N GLY A 662 -19.25 -18.94 -33.51
CA GLY A 662 -18.39 -19.02 -32.37
C GLY A 662 -16.93 -18.62 -32.67
N MET A 663 -15.99 -19.21 -31.95
CA MET A 663 -14.57 -18.83 -32.02
C MET A 663 -13.90 -19.39 -33.30
N ASN A 664 -13.19 -18.50 -33.99
CA ASN A 664 -12.33 -18.83 -35.12
C ASN A 664 -10.94 -18.22 -34.90
N ARG A 665 -9.94 -18.86 -35.55
CA ARG A 665 -8.53 -18.45 -35.46
C ARG A 665 -7.88 -18.47 -36.86
N VAL A 666 -7.26 -17.34 -37.20
CA VAL A 666 -6.37 -17.23 -38.35
C VAL A 666 -4.92 -17.16 -37.88
N THR A 667 -4.07 -17.97 -38.47
CA THR A 667 -2.63 -17.92 -38.26
C THR A 667 -1.93 -17.63 -39.57
N LEU A 668 -1.06 -16.61 -39.58
CA LEU A 668 -0.19 -16.32 -40.72
C LEU A 668 1.25 -16.66 -40.33
N GLU A 669 1.93 -17.40 -41.19
CA GLU A 669 3.34 -17.75 -41.02
C GLU A 669 4.12 -17.32 -42.25
N CYS A 670 5.21 -16.60 -42.07
CA CYS A 670 6.06 -16.12 -43.15
C CYS A 670 7.53 -16.12 -42.75
N VAL A 671 8.41 -16.34 -43.71
CA VAL A 671 9.85 -16.13 -43.55
C VAL A 671 10.17 -14.71 -43.96
N MET A 672 10.73 -13.95 -43.05
CA MET A 672 11.06 -12.56 -43.25
C MET A 672 12.42 -12.36 -43.94
N PRO A 673 12.72 -11.16 -44.48
CA PRO A 673 13.99 -10.90 -45.16
C PRO A 673 15.24 -11.13 -44.31
N ASP A 674 15.14 -11.06 -42.97
CA ASP A 674 16.22 -11.41 -42.04
C ASP A 674 16.34 -12.91 -41.74
N ALA A 675 15.62 -13.74 -42.49
CA ALA A 675 15.53 -15.19 -42.38
C ALA A 675 14.89 -15.72 -41.08
N ASP A 676 14.35 -14.83 -40.23
CA ASP A 676 13.56 -15.23 -39.08
C ASP A 676 12.11 -15.53 -39.50
N THR A 677 11.48 -16.51 -38.88
CA THR A 677 10.07 -16.85 -39.12
C THR A 677 9.17 -15.98 -38.22
N LEU A 678 8.19 -15.35 -38.86
CA LEU A 678 7.16 -14.58 -38.15
C LEU A 678 5.84 -15.36 -38.17
N ARG A 679 5.22 -15.48 -36.99
CA ARG A 679 3.91 -16.06 -36.79
C ARG A 679 2.97 -15.03 -36.17
N LEU A 680 1.89 -14.67 -36.91
CA LEU A 680 0.82 -13.81 -36.40
C LEU A 680 -0.44 -14.63 -36.18
N VAL A 681 -1.09 -14.43 -35.05
CA VAL A 681 -2.34 -15.11 -34.68
C VAL A 681 -3.43 -14.07 -34.46
N LYS A 682 -4.59 -14.29 -35.06
CA LYS A 682 -5.79 -13.46 -34.89
C LYS A 682 -6.99 -14.34 -34.56
N ASP A 683 -7.52 -14.14 -33.32
CA ASP A 683 -8.81 -14.72 -32.94
C ASP A 683 -9.94 -13.76 -33.32
N PHE A 684 -11.05 -14.30 -33.79
CA PHE A 684 -12.27 -13.56 -34.03
C PHE A 684 -13.49 -14.42 -33.70
N PHE A 685 -14.53 -13.77 -33.22
CA PHE A 685 -15.76 -14.42 -32.82
C PHE A 685 -16.86 -14.10 -33.82
N VAL A 686 -17.53 -15.13 -34.33
CA VAL A 686 -18.65 -14.98 -35.26
C VAL A 686 -19.95 -15.15 -34.47
N GLU A 687 -20.66 -14.06 -34.32
CA GLU A 687 -21.94 -14.03 -33.63
C GLU A 687 -23.01 -14.87 -34.37
N SER A 688 -23.75 -15.60 -33.60
CA SER A 688 -24.93 -16.34 -34.05
C SER A 688 -25.90 -16.46 -32.89
N PRO A 689 -27.22 -16.60 -33.11
CA PRO A 689 -28.16 -16.86 -32.05
C PRO A 689 -27.80 -18.06 -31.16
N ASP A 690 -27.00 -18.99 -31.65
CA ASP A 690 -26.69 -20.24 -30.94
C ASP A 690 -25.40 -20.17 -30.13
N VAL A 691 -24.61 -19.07 -30.20
CA VAL A 691 -23.34 -18.94 -29.52
C VAL A 691 -23.27 -17.65 -28.71
N LEU A 692 -22.46 -17.65 -27.64
CA LEU A 692 -22.28 -16.48 -26.76
C LEU A 692 -20.88 -16.48 -26.18
N LEU A 693 -20.18 -15.35 -26.30
CA LEU A 693 -18.87 -15.14 -25.72
C LEU A 693 -19.03 -14.89 -24.21
N LEU A 694 -18.33 -15.67 -23.36
CA LEU A 694 -18.52 -15.57 -21.90
C LEU A 694 -18.09 -14.21 -21.35
N SER A 695 -17.09 -13.57 -21.93
CA SER A 695 -16.62 -12.24 -21.52
C SER A 695 -17.67 -11.14 -21.71
N GLU A 696 -18.74 -11.37 -22.51
CA GLU A 696 -19.84 -10.43 -22.67
C GLU A 696 -20.87 -10.52 -21.54
N LEU A 697 -20.94 -11.68 -20.86
CA LEU A 697 -21.83 -11.85 -19.72
C LEU A 697 -21.35 -11.03 -18.51
N LYS A 698 -22.32 -10.53 -17.74
CA LYS A 698 -22.03 -9.92 -16.45
C LYS A 698 -21.67 -11.01 -15.45
N MET A 699 -20.55 -10.84 -14.74
CA MET A 699 -20.26 -11.63 -13.53
C MET A 699 -21.22 -11.20 -12.44
N GLU A 700 -22.02 -12.11 -11.90
CA GLU A 700 -22.93 -11.82 -10.80
C GLU A 700 -22.21 -11.67 -9.49
N SER A 701 -21.27 -12.57 -9.24
CA SER A 701 -20.40 -12.55 -8.08
C SER A 701 -19.05 -13.19 -8.42
N PHE A 702 -18.02 -12.71 -7.77
CA PHE A 702 -16.68 -13.28 -7.86
C PHE A 702 -15.92 -13.01 -6.56
N GLU A 703 -14.95 -13.86 -6.32
CA GLU A 703 -13.95 -13.68 -5.26
C GLU A 703 -12.64 -14.28 -5.73
N GLN A 704 -11.52 -13.63 -5.39
CA GLN A 704 -10.19 -14.17 -5.64
C GLN A 704 -9.17 -13.62 -4.66
N ALA A 705 -8.05 -14.32 -4.52
CA ALA A 705 -7.04 -14.00 -3.52
C ALA A 705 -6.34 -12.67 -3.81
N TRP A 706 -6.08 -12.35 -5.06
CA TRP A 706 -5.39 -11.14 -5.48
C TRP A 706 -5.98 -10.55 -6.76
N GLY A 707 -5.93 -9.21 -6.90
CA GLY A 707 -6.44 -8.49 -8.07
C GLY A 707 -7.98 -8.62 -8.22
N GLN A 708 -8.45 -8.54 -9.44
CA GLN A 708 -9.85 -8.77 -9.86
C GLN A 708 -9.88 -9.54 -11.17
N PRO A 709 -10.89 -10.39 -11.41
CA PRO A 709 -11.04 -11.02 -12.71
C PRO A 709 -11.16 -9.98 -13.82
N GLN A 710 -10.44 -10.19 -14.91
CA GLN A 710 -10.41 -9.28 -16.04
C GLN A 710 -11.02 -9.93 -17.27
N LYS A 711 -11.85 -9.18 -18.00
CA LYS A 711 -12.42 -9.62 -19.28
C LYS A 711 -11.47 -9.27 -20.40
N ASN A 712 -11.16 -10.26 -21.25
CA ASN A 712 -10.26 -10.15 -22.40
C ASN A 712 -8.85 -9.63 -22.03
N ALA A 713 -8.43 -9.91 -20.80
CA ALA A 713 -7.13 -9.57 -20.28
C ALA A 713 -6.74 -10.52 -19.14
N THR A 714 -5.46 -10.60 -18.82
CA THR A 714 -4.96 -11.27 -17.62
C THR A 714 -5.39 -10.48 -16.38
N VAL A 715 -5.25 -11.06 -15.18
CA VAL A 715 -5.53 -10.37 -13.91
C VAL A 715 -4.71 -9.09 -13.76
N GLU A 716 -3.57 -8.97 -14.42
CA GLU A 716 -2.71 -7.77 -14.46
C GLU A 716 -3.01 -6.85 -15.65
N HIS A 717 -4.16 -6.97 -16.30
CA HIS A 717 -4.61 -6.15 -17.43
C HIS A 717 -3.74 -6.24 -18.71
N ARG A 718 -3.09 -7.41 -18.93
CA ARG A 718 -2.31 -7.68 -20.12
C ARG A 718 -3.08 -8.56 -21.09
N LYS A 719 -2.51 -8.81 -22.27
CA LYS A 719 -3.04 -9.80 -23.19
C LYS A 719 -2.92 -11.19 -22.58
N ILE A 720 -3.97 -11.98 -22.66
CA ILE A 720 -3.96 -13.38 -22.25
C ILE A 720 -2.93 -14.13 -23.08
N THR A 721 -1.94 -14.76 -22.43
CA THR A 721 -0.88 -15.51 -23.10
C THR A 721 -0.63 -16.81 -22.36
N ILE A 722 -0.95 -17.94 -22.98
CA ILE A 722 -0.76 -19.27 -22.39
C ILE A 722 0.17 -20.07 -23.31
N ASP A 723 1.28 -20.57 -22.79
CA ASP A 723 2.28 -21.35 -23.54
C ASP A 723 2.73 -20.60 -24.82
N LYS A 724 3.08 -19.32 -24.66
CA LYS A 724 3.52 -18.41 -25.74
C LYS A 724 2.46 -18.12 -26.81
N GLU A 725 1.24 -18.54 -26.61
CA GLU A 725 0.13 -18.31 -27.53
C GLU A 725 -0.77 -17.20 -26.99
N VAL A 726 -0.97 -16.16 -27.81
CA VAL A 726 -1.80 -14.99 -27.44
C VAL A 726 -3.25 -15.27 -27.77
N PHE A 727 -4.15 -14.92 -26.86
CA PHE A 727 -5.59 -15.03 -27.00
C PHE A 727 -6.27 -13.66 -26.88
N ARG A 728 -7.18 -13.38 -27.80
CA ARG A 728 -7.90 -12.09 -27.81
C ARG A 728 -9.03 -12.03 -26.78
N TYR A 729 -9.69 -13.15 -26.55
CA TYR A 729 -10.87 -13.24 -25.70
C TYR A 729 -10.61 -14.17 -24.53
N GLY A 730 -11.28 -13.89 -23.40
CA GLY A 730 -11.19 -14.76 -22.24
C GLY A 730 -11.43 -14.02 -20.94
N ILE A 731 -11.11 -14.67 -19.83
CA ILE A 731 -11.18 -14.09 -18.50
C ILE A 731 -9.94 -14.52 -17.72
N GLY A 732 -9.16 -13.53 -17.29
CA GLY A 732 -8.02 -13.75 -16.41
C GLY A 732 -8.43 -13.68 -14.96
N SER A 733 -7.89 -14.56 -14.10
CA SER A 733 -8.17 -14.65 -12.68
C SER A 733 -6.94 -15.11 -11.89
N HIS A 734 -7.01 -15.05 -10.57
CA HIS A 734 -5.92 -15.46 -9.67
C HIS A 734 -6.43 -16.45 -8.62
N ALA A 735 -5.71 -17.56 -8.44
CA ALA A 735 -6.10 -18.59 -7.47
C ALA A 735 -5.90 -18.13 -5.99
N PRO A 736 -6.72 -18.64 -5.07
CA PRO A 736 -7.99 -19.28 -5.34
C PRO A 736 -9.04 -18.28 -5.80
N SER A 737 -9.90 -18.69 -6.74
CA SER A 737 -10.96 -17.81 -7.23
C SER A 737 -12.23 -18.56 -7.60
N PHE A 738 -13.36 -17.83 -7.59
CA PHE A 738 -14.57 -18.23 -8.29
C PHE A 738 -15.22 -17.06 -9.02
N MET A 739 -15.91 -17.35 -10.11
CA MET A 739 -16.68 -16.39 -10.89
C MET A 739 -18.00 -17.03 -11.28
N LYS A 740 -19.13 -16.36 -11.02
CA LYS A 740 -20.49 -16.86 -11.32
C LYS A 740 -21.15 -16.06 -12.41
N PHE A 741 -21.80 -16.77 -13.33
CA PHE A 741 -22.52 -16.21 -14.47
C PHE A 741 -23.93 -16.84 -14.53
N THR A 742 -24.98 -16.01 -14.49
CA THR A 742 -26.32 -16.47 -14.83
C THR A 742 -26.47 -16.54 -16.32
N LEU A 743 -26.76 -17.72 -16.83
CA LEU A 743 -26.93 -17.94 -18.26
C LEU A 743 -28.29 -17.38 -18.72
N PRO A 744 -28.31 -16.52 -19.77
CA PRO A 744 -29.54 -15.84 -20.21
C PRO A 744 -30.54 -16.81 -20.89
N ARG A 745 -30.08 -18.01 -21.26
CA ARG A 745 -30.84 -19.10 -21.86
C ARG A 745 -30.10 -20.42 -21.66
N SER A 746 -30.68 -21.52 -22.10
CA SER A 746 -30.02 -22.83 -22.07
C SER A 746 -28.94 -22.91 -23.14
N PHE A 747 -27.77 -23.43 -22.76
CA PHE A 747 -26.67 -23.80 -23.64
C PHE A 747 -26.35 -25.29 -23.42
N ASP A 748 -25.76 -25.93 -24.41
CA ASP A 748 -25.41 -27.34 -24.28
C ASP A 748 -23.91 -27.50 -23.96
N LYS A 749 -23.06 -26.65 -24.48
CA LYS A 749 -21.62 -26.75 -24.30
C LYS A 749 -20.98 -25.44 -23.85
N PHE A 750 -19.96 -25.57 -23.03
CA PHE A 750 -19.01 -24.53 -22.69
C PHE A 750 -17.64 -24.90 -23.23
N HIS A 751 -17.01 -23.99 -23.95
CA HIS A 751 -15.70 -24.14 -24.55
C HIS A 751 -14.72 -23.15 -23.94
N ALA A 752 -13.49 -23.57 -23.67
CA ALA A 752 -12.40 -22.68 -23.28
C ALA A 752 -11.03 -23.34 -23.55
N THR A 753 -9.99 -22.55 -23.67
CA THR A 753 -8.62 -22.99 -23.50
C THR A 753 -8.16 -22.51 -22.12
N ILE A 754 -7.76 -23.43 -21.27
CA ILE A 754 -7.34 -23.15 -19.88
C ILE A 754 -5.84 -23.32 -19.73
N GLY A 755 -5.23 -22.53 -18.88
CA GLY A 755 -3.82 -22.63 -18.53
C GLY A 755 -3.41 -21.49 -17.60
N LEU A 756 -2.25 -21.63 -16.96
CA LEU A 756 -1.63 -20.50 -16.28
C LEU A 756 -1.05 -19.55 -17.32
N ASP A 757 -1.30 -18.25 -17.13
CA ASP A 757 -0.73 -17.22 -18.01
C ASP A 757 0.81 -17.24 -17.93
N ASP A 758 1.47 -16.88 -19.03
CA ASP A 758 2.92 -16.81 -19.10
C ASP A 758 3.54 -15.80 -18.11
N GLU A 759 2.72 -14.93 -17.51
CA GLU A 759 3.13 -14.08 -16.38
C GLU A 759 3.26 -14.84 -15.05
N SER A 760 2.75 -16.07 -14.96
CA SER A 760 2.76 -16.96 -13.78
C SER A 760 4.09 -17.67 -13.59
N VAL A 761 5.20 -16.91 -13.53
CA VAL A 761 6.52 -17.50 -13.36
C VAL A 761 6.79 -17.80 -11.89
N GLY A 762 6.98 -19.08 -11.55
CA GLY A 762 7.39 -19.51 -10.21
C GLY A 762 6.24 -19.92 -9.28
N GLY A 763 4.98 -19.91 -9.75
CA GLY A 763 3.84 -20.49 -9.03
C GLY A 763 3.94 -22.00 -8.88
N ASP A 764 3.27 -22.54 -7.88
CA ASP A 764 3.25 -24.00 -7.66
C ASP A 764 2.13 -24.72 -8.41
N GLY A 765 1.41 -23.98 -9.27
CA GLY A 765 0.39 -24.46 -10.20
C GLY A 765 -1.04 -24.41 -9.63
N ALA A 766 -2.02 -24.43 -10.52
CA ALA A 766 -3.43 -24.36 -10.15
C ALA A 766 -4.30 -25.39 -10.90
N SER A 767 -5.50 -25.67 -10.37
CA SER A 767 -6.49 -26.53 -11.01
C SER A 767 -7.73 -25.74 -11.40
N PHE A 768 -8.21 -25.96 -12.62
CA PHE A 768 -9.40 -25.33 -13.18
C PHE A 768 -10.64 -26.18 -12.99
N MET A 769 -11.72 -25.57 -12.51
CA MET A 769 -12.99 -26.27 -12.32
C MET A 769 -14.15 -25.53 -12.97
N VAL A 770 -15.04 -26.25 -13.59
CA VAL A 770 -16.32 -25.76 -14.09
C VAL A 770 -17.45 -26.38 -13.29
N LEU A 771 -18.31 -25.56 -12.68
CA LEU A 771 -19.50 -26.01 -11.97
C LEU A 771 -20.75 -25.47 -12.68
N GLY A 772 -21.80 -26.30 -12.69
CA GLY A 772 -23.16 -25.92 -13.10
C GLY A 772 -24.12 -26.10 -11.95
N ASP A 773 -24.83 -25.03 -11.55
CA ASP A 773 -25.79 -25.04 -10.43
C ASP A 773 -25.21 -25.67 -9.14
N ASN A 774 -23.94 -25.30 -8.80
CA ASN A 774 -23.12 -25.82 -7.69
C ASN A 774 -22.67 -27.29 -7.82
N ARG A 775 -22.87 -27.94 -8.96
CA ARG A 775 -22.36 -29.29 -9.23
C ARG A 775 -21.13 -29.21 -10.09
N GLU A 776 -20.05 -29.91 -9.72
CA GLU A 776 -18.84 -30.02 -10.52
C GLU A 776 -19.12 -30.77 -11.82
N LEU A 777 -18.80 -30.12 -12.96
CA LEU A 777 -18.95 -30.67 -14.30
C LEU A 777 -17.61 -31.04 -14.91
N PHE A 778 -16.56 -30.32 -14.53
CA PHE A 778 -15.21 -30.54 -15.01
C PHE A 778 -14.18 -30.08 -13.98
N ARG A 779 -13.07 -30.83 -13.88
CA ARG A 779 -11.87 -30.46 -13.14
C ARG A 779 -10.63 -30.85 -13.96
N SER A 780 -9.68 -29.91 -14.13
CA SER A 780 -8.37 -30.23 -14.72
C SER A 780 -7.47 -30.97 -13.72
N LYS A 781 -6.44 -31.63 -14.24
CA LYS A 781 -5.24 -31.87 -13.41
C LYS A 781 -4.65 -30.52 -12.97
N ARG A 782 -3.71 -30.57 -12.02
CA ARG A 782 -2.90 -29.40 -11.69
C ARG A 782 -2.09 -29.00 -12.93
N MET A 783 -2.17 -27.74 -13.30
CA MET A 783 -1.50 -27.17 -14.47
C MET A 783 -0.40 -26.20 -14.00
N TYR A 784 0.69 -26.19 -14.72
CA TYR A 784 1.83 -25.32 -14.49
C TYR A 784 1.97 -24.32 -15.65
N SER A 785 2.79 -23.27 -15.47
CA SER A 785 3.17 -22.38 -16.57
C SER A 785 3.71 -23.22 -17.75
N THR A 786 3.37 -22.87 -18.97
CA THR A 786 3.68 -23.62 -20.20
C THR A 786 2.77 -24.82 -20.50
N GLU A 787 1.74 -25.09 -19.71
CA GLU A 787 0.73 -26.08 -20.00
C GLU A 787 -0.58 -25.41 -20.40
N LYS A 788 -1.21 -25.88 -21.48
CA LYS A 788 -2.56 -25.47 -21.89
C LYS A 788 -3.43 -26.67 -22.22
N GLN A 789 -4.72 -26.53 -22.00
CA GLN A 789 -5.73 -27.54 -22.31
C GLN A 789 -6.97 -26.89 -22.89
N THR A 790 -7.38 -27.31 -24.09
CA THR A 790 -8.68 -26.93 -24.64
C THR A 790 -9.73 -27.89 -24.11
N ILE A 791 -10.81 -27.32 -23.55
CA ILE A 791 -11.91 -28.07 -22.90
C ILE A 791 -13.23 -27.79 -23.60
N THR A 792 -14.09 -28.81 -23.60
CA THR A 792 -15.49 -28.69 -23.97
C THR A 792 -16.30 -29.42 -22.90
N VAL A 793 -17.12 -28.68 -22.15
CA VAL A 793 -17.89 -29.16 -21.01
C VAL A 793 -19.38 -29.15 -21.34
N ASP A 794 -20.11 -30.25 -21.07
CA ASP A 794 -21.57 -30.30 -21.19
C ASP A 794 -22.19 -29.44 -20.07
N VAL A 795 -22.96 -28.43 -20.46
CA VAL A 795 -23.65 -27.49 -19.57
C VAL A 795 -25.15 -27.49 -19.81
N LYS A 796 -25.69 -28.55 -20.40
CA LYS A 796 -27.09 -28.67 -20.70
C LYS A 796 -27.96 -28.60 -19.42
N GLY A 797 -28.89 -27.65 -19.44
CA GLY A 797 -29.80 -27.42 -18.31
C GLY A 797 -29.23 -26.60 -17.15
N VAL A 798 -27.95 -26.15 -17.25
CA VAL A 798 -27.32 -25.28 -16.25
C VAL A 798 -27.91 -23.87 -16.34
N ARG A 799 -28.23 -23.28 -15.20
CA ARG A 799 -28.68 -21.90 -15.06
C ARG A 799 -27.59 -20.96 -14.59
N VAL A 800 -26.78 -21.43 -13.66
CA VAL A 800 -25.64 -20.66 -13.13
C VAL A 800 -24.36 -21.44 -13.41
N LEU A 801 -23.53 -20.88 -14.27
CA LEU A 801 -22.20 -21.36 -14.58
C LEU A 801 -21.22 -20.74 -13.58
N GLU A 802 -20.39 -21.56 -12.95
CA GLU A 802 -19.33 -21.09 -12.06
C GLU A 802 -17.97 -21.61 -12.54
N LEU A 803 -17.03 -20.69 -12.73
CA LEU A 803 -15.64 -21.01 -13.01
C LEU A 803 -14.84 -20.83 -11.74
N ARG A 804 -14.04 -21.83 -11.39
CA ARG A 804 -13.12 -21.78 -10.23
C ARG A 804 -11.70 -22.08 -10.64
N LEU A 805 -10.81 -21.39 -9.96
CA LEU A 805 -9.39 -21.69 -9.96
C LEU A 805 -8.99 -22.04 -8.54
N ASP A 806 -8.41 -23.21 -8.33
CA ASP A 806 -8.03 -23.73 -7.03
C ASP A 806 -6.53 -23.59 -6.82
N GLU A 807 -6.12 -23.12 -5.63
CA GLU A 807 -4.72 -23.10 -5.25
C GLU A 807 -4.19 -24.52 -5.07
N GLY A 808 -2.90 -24.74 -5.29
CA GLY A 808 -2.32 -26.05 -5.14
C GLY A 808 -2.27 -26.56 -3.69
N ASP A 809 -1.83 -27.82 -3.54
CA ASP A 809 -1.77 -28.53 -2.26
C ASP A 809 -0.91 -27.87 -1.17
N LYS A 810 0.00 -26.98 -1.56
CA LYS A 810 0.87 -26.24 -0.63
C LYS A 810 0.26 -24.96 -0.10
N HIS A 811 -0.97 -24.60 -0.55
CA HIS A 811 -1.60 -23.32 -0.27
C HIS A 811 -0.71 -22.12 -0.60
N ASP A 812 0.22 -22.30 -1.53
CA ASP A 812 1.01 -21.22 -2.12
C ASP A 812 0.15 -20.55 -3.18
N LYS A 813 -0.11 -19.27 -2.98
CA LYS A 813 -0.96 -18.45 -3.87
C LYS A 813 -0.14 -17.59 -4.81
N ASP A 814 1.17 -17.59 -4.61
CA ASP A 814 2.04 -16.68 -5.33
C ASP A 814 2.10 -17.10 -6.81
N TYR A 815 1.66 -16.16 -7.67
CA TYR A 815 1.75 -16.29 -9.14
C TYR A 815 0.84 -17.30 -9.83
N ASP A 816 -0.22 -17.75 -9.19
CA ASP A 816 -1.22 -18.62 -9.81
C ASP A 816 -2.26 -17.81 -10.61
N HIS A 817 -1.78 -17.09 -11.64
CA HIS A 817 -2.63 -16.38 -12.59
C HIS A 817 -3.15 -17.37 -13.62
N GLY A 818 -4.43 -17.64 -13.60
CA GLY A 818 -5.06 -18.60 -14.51
C GLY A 818 -6.05 -17.95 -15.44
N ASP A 819 -5.99 -18.36 -16.70
CA ASP A 819 -6.82 -17.83 -17.76
C ASP A 819 -7.80 -18.83 -18.31
N TRP A 820 -9.00 -18.35 -18.56
CA TRP A 820 -10.04 -19.00 -19.32
C TRP A 820 -10.09 -18.38 -20.72
N ALA A 821 -9.09 -18.71 -21.55
CA ALA A 821 -8.93 -18.13 -22.89
C ALA A 821 -9.99 -18.66 -23.86
N ASN A 822 -10.44 -17.79 -24.78
CA ASN A 822 -11.45 -18.10 -25.77
C ASN A 822 -12.67 -18.82 -25.19
N ALA A 823 -13.17 -18.32 -24.04
CA ALA A 823 -14.29 -18.89 -23.30
C ALA A 823 -15.64 -18.50 -23.95
N TRP A 824 -16.45 -19.49 -24.39
CA TRP A 824 -17.73 -19.25 -25.03
C TRP A 824 -18.72 -20.40 -24.85
N LEU A 825 -19.98 -20.14 -25.10
CA LEU A 825 -21.11 -21.05 -24.91
C LEU A 825 -21.77 -21.36 -26.24
N GLU A 826 -22.20 -22.62 -26.45
CA GLU A 826 -22.88 -23.12 -27.62
C GLU A 826 -24.21 -23.76 -27.22
N ALA A 827 -25.30 -23.44 -27.95
CA ALA A 827 -26.58 -24.14 -27.91
C ALA A 827 -26.73 -25.01 -29.15
N SER A 828 -27.12 -26.26 -29.01
CA SER A 828 -27.51 -27.12 -30.15
C SER A 828 -28.79 -26.60 -30.77
N ARG A 829 -28.88 -26.62 -32.06
CA ARG A 829 -30.11 -26.32 -32.80
C ARG A 829 -31.15 -27.42 -32.59
#